data_4a5c14a6c34b9960600d143e076bef2c
#
_entry.id   4a5c14a6c34b9960600d143e076bef2c
#
_cell.length_a   1.000
_cell.length_b   1.000
_cell.length_c   1.000
_cell.angle_alpha   90.00
_cell.angle_beta   90.00
_cell.angle_gamma   90.00
#
_symmetry.space_group_name_H-M   'P 1'
#
loop_
_entity.id
_entity.type
_entity.pdbx_description
1 polymer ?
#
loop_
_entity_poly.entity_id
_entity_poly.type
_entity_poly.pdbx_seq_one_letter_code
_entity_poly.pdbx_strand_id
1 'polypeptide(L)'
;MFRILESQAPAKQTATDTINTLCSRLQSATLLEDRRAAILGLRSFAKDYPASVASGALRGLINSLRNDGEDVDTIKVVLETLLMLFSPAENSPEASDEIALWLSDEFTQRQDNITALLDLLDTRDFYSRLYSLQLMSHICAARPERTQDCIFTAPLGISRLVNVLSDVREPVRNEALVLLIALTPSSTELQKVVAFENAFERIFSLIEAEGSLTHGSEVVEDCLSLLANLLQLNISNQSYFRETGCVKRLAKLLADATREQEAEEDIPQWILAHRDKNLWGLLAIVQLFLVRGGVSTPASQVAFWQNGVMEQVLRTAFSQEFNVKITAKALETCADLIRENATLQEKFADIEVSWGPKPRGDHLANGDAKKNGSQKINVIEALLKLTLEPAPIHFLDARLAACECMKAFFAKHSGIRLHVLRRAIDGHISGNDQIPNILSILAEPPESRGNADPYQTWMASVLMFHLVFEDPEAKAIAMKVTEGDAESGEEVITCVQTIVGNLITGIQRGDDERISVGYLMLLCGWLFEDPDVVNDFLGEGSSIQSLIQETKQRRTPSVLLPGLCAVLLGIIYEFSTKDSPIPRETLHQLLTNGLGREQYIDKITKLREFSLVRDFEVLPQTSQGELDGGLPDVFFDRTFIEFLKDNFSRIIRAIDRDPGFEIPVIANGIQKGISRELVDSLRAEVEDRGQALQKLESDLLTLERKLEQEQLDHRRTKDSTALELSRIRQINETLQRNHEEELAELEERHQQAKNELLRRHNEQLRAIDNRLRETSANYEREYTIRERHEAEVAELKRTIQSLQSDHERERSSFRERKEAEVAKLKKTIQVLESDYEKERSSLRERNEAEVAELKKTIQDLESDYERKYNGIKQRNEAEVAELKKTIQSLESNLDKVSKDRVQDLKTAQEEYSSKNSRLEERAERSEEKAKAAEERARKAEEALKQVQMALEKAQAEVQQKEKARKEAQGELEDLLIVFGDLEAKRNQDKKRLKELGQEVSETEEDDDEEDGEDKEDDEEVD
;
A
#
# COMPACT_ATOMS: atom_id res chain seq x y z
N MET A 1 -72.31 1.40 24.82
CA MET A 1 -71.49 0.19 25.08
C MET A 1 -70.11 0.22 24.35
N PHE A 2 -70.02 0.64 23.10
CA PHE A 2 -68.74 0.72 22.35
C PHE A 2 -67.76 1.77 22.90
N ARG A 3 -68.16 2.87 23.46
CA ARG A 3 -67.29 3.89 24.05
C ARG A 3 -66.63 3.52 25.41
N ILE A 4 -67.23 2.53 26.12
CA ILE A 4 -66.66 2.03 27.38
C ILE A 4 -65.54 1.02 27.13
N LEU A 5 -65.55 0.35 25.96
CA LEU A 5 -64.51 -0.57 25.57
C LEU A 5 -63.25 0.15 25.00
N GLU A 6 -63.40 1.30 24.40
CA GLU A 6 -62.28 2.15 23.98
C GLU A 6 -61.53 2.83 25.15
N SER A 7 -62.20 3.03 26.30
CA SER A 7 -61.54 3.60 27.49
C SER A 7 -60.80 2.55 28.36
N GLN A 8 -60.90 1.27 28.01
CA GLN A 8 -60.20 0.15 28.66
C GLN A 8 -59.13 -0.48 27.77
N ALA A 9 -58.88 0.10 26.57
CA ALA A 9 -57.75 -0.34 25.79
C ALA A 9 -56.47 0.04 26.55
N PRO A 10 -55.55 -0.90 26.86
CA PRO A 10 -54.31 -0.57 27.48
C PRO A 10 -53.59 0.48 26.67
N ALA A 11 -52.93 1.44 27.33
CA ALA A 11 -52.16 2.46 26.68
C ALA A 11 -51.23 1.80 25.64
N LYS A 12 -51.18 2.32 24.40
CA LYS A 12 -50.30 1.79 23.37
C LYS A 12 -48.88 1.77 23.95
N GLN A 13 -48.32 0.59 24.16
CA GLN A 13 -46.97 0.43 24.59
C GLN A 13 -46.04 1.06 23.55
N THR A 14 -45.06 1.84 23.98
CA THR A 14 -44.01 2.36 23.13
C THR A 14 -43.10 1.18 22.67
N ALA A 15 -42.37 1.36 21.56
CA ALA A 15 -41.43 0.34 21.12
C ALA A 15 -40.39 0.03 22.22
N THR A 16 -39.92 1.08 22.90
CA THR A 16 -38.98 0.97 24.04
C THR A 16 -39.54 0.16 25.21
N ASP A 17 -40.82 0.38 25.60
CA ASP A 17 -41.45 -0.40 26.68
C ASP A 17 -41.58 -1.88 26.29
N THR A 18 -41.87 -2.17 25.02
CA THR A 18 -41.99 -3.53 24.52
C THR A 18 -40.61 -4.20 24.50
N ILE A 19 -39.58 -3.51 24.04
CA ILE A 19 -38.19 -4.00 24.06
C ILE A 19 -37.77 -4.31 25.51
N ASN A 20 -37.98 -3.40 26.44
CA ASN A 20 -37.64 -3.60 27.87
C ASN A 20 -38.36 -4.81 28.48
N THR A 21 -39.62 -5.02 28.09
CA THR A 21 -40.38 -6.19 28.54
C THR A 21 -39.83 -7.48 27.98
N LEU A 22 -39.43 -7.49 26.69
CA LEU A 22 -38.82 -8.66 26.04
C LEU A 22 -37.44 -8.94 26.62
N CYS A 23 -36.60 -7.92 26.85
CA CYS A 23 -35.31 -8.05 27.53
C CYS A 23 -35.44 -8.67 28.93
N SER A 24 -36.41 -8.21 29.69
CA SER A 24 -36.69 -8.76 31.04
C SER A 24 -37.14 -10.23 30.99
N ARG A 25 -37.96 -10.59 29.97
CA ARG A 25 -38.33 -11.97 29.73
C ARG A 25 -37.16 -12.83 29.35
N LEU A 26 -36.31 -12.37 28.45
CA LEU A 26 -35.09 -13.10 28.02
C LEU A 26 -34.18 -13.41 29.23
N GLN A 27 -34.05 -12.47 30.16
CA GLN A 27 -33.22 -12.62 31.37
C GLN A 27 -33.84 -13.51 32.44
N SER A 28 -35.15 -13.51 32.59
CA SER A 28 -35.87 -14.22 33.67
C SER A 28 -36.47 -15.57 33.28
N ALA A 29 -36.61 -15.85 31.95
CA ALA A 29 -37.25 -17.06 31.49
C ALA A 29 -36.38 -18.30 31.74
N THR A 30 -36.98 -19.27 32.43
CA THR A 30 -36.36 -20.58 32.72
C THR A 30 -36.58 -21.58 31.56
N LEU A 31 -37.74 -21.47 30.87
CA LEU A 31 -38.06 -22.33 29.73
C LEU A 31 -37.42 -21.83 28.45
N LEU A 32 -36.87 -22.74 27.64
CA LEU A 32 -36.25 -22.45 26.35
C LEU A 32 -37.22 -21.78 25.37
N GLU A 33 -38.47 -22.25 25.33
CA GLU A 33 -39.51 -21.72 24.45
C GLU A 33 -39.84 -20.26 24.74
N ASP A 34 -39.83 -19.86 26.02
CA ASP A 34 -40.10 -18.49 26.47
C ASP A 34 -38.90 -17.57 26.10
N ARG A 35 -37.66 -18.07 26.23
CA ARG A 35 -36.47 -17.35 25.76
C ARG A 35 -36.48 -17.15 24.25
N ARG A 36 -36.75 -18.22 23.48
CA ARG A 36 -36.90 -18.17 22.04
C ARG A 36 -37.97 -17.18 21.58
N ALA A 37 -39.16 -17.21 22.25
CA ALA A 37 -40.23 -16.25 21.96
C ALA A 37 -39.85 -14.81 22.25
N ALA A 38 -39.09 -14.55 23.34
CA ALA A 38 -38.58 -13.23 23.64
C ALA A 38 -37.54 -12.76 22.59
N ILE A 39 -36.62 -13.63 22.14
CA ILE A 39 -35.62 -13.34 21.12
C ILE A 39 -36.27 -13.05 19.76
N LEU A 40 -37.29 -13.85 19.36
CA LEU A 40 -38.06 -13.58 18.15
C LEU A 40 -38.77 -12.22 18.18
N GLY A 41 -39.28 -11.82 19.35
CA GLY A 41 -39.81 -10.48 19.56
C GLY A 41 -38.74 -9.41 19.40
N LEU A 42 -37.58 -9.56 20.04
CA LEU A 42 -36.46 -8.63 19.95
C LEU A 42 -35.92 -8.51 18.52
N ARG A 43 -35.88 -9.63 17.76
CA ARG A 43 -35.45 -9.61 16.35
C ARG A 43 -36.26 -8.65 15.50
N SER A 44 -37.59 -8.53 15.78
CA SER A 44 -38.46 -7.64 14.99
C SER A 44 -38.14 -6.15 15.20
N PHE A 45 -37.44 -5.79 16.29
CA PHE A 45 -37.02 -4.42 16.60
C PHE A 45 -35.54 -4.18 16.33
N ALA A 46 -34.73 -5.22 16.08
CA ALA A 46 -33.27 -5.12 16.04
C ALA A 46 -32.74 -4.17 14.95
N LYS A 47 -33.40 -4.07 13.78
CA LYS A 47 -33.00 -3.16 12.71
C LYS A 47 -33.43 -1.72 12.94
N ASP A 48 -34.63 -1.52 13.54
CA ASP A 48 -35.22 -0.20 13.71
C ASP A 48 -34.77 0.47 15.00
N TYR A 49 -34.49 -0.31 16.06
CA TYR A 49 -34.05 0.15 17.38
C TYR A 49 -32.82 -0.59 17.88
N PRO A 50 -31.69 -0.54 17.13
CA PRO A 50 -30.52 -1.36 17.44
C PRO A 50 -29.88 -1.02 18.78
N ALA A 51 -29.76 0.25 19.15
CA ALA A 51 -29.18 0.67 20.42
C ALA A 51 -30.02 0.24 21.62
N SER A 52 -31.35 0.41 21.51
CA SER A 52 -32.29 -0.01 22.58
C SER A 52 -32.28 -1.52 22.79
N VAL A 53 -32.29 -2.32 21.71
CA VAL A 53 -32.22 -3.79 21.77
C VAL A 53 -30.86 -4.25 22.31
N ALA A 54 -29.77 -3.69 21.79
CA ALA A 54 -28.42 -4.05 22.20
C ALA A 54 -28.18 -3.78 23.69
N SER A 55 -28.54 -2.58 24.19
CA SER A 55 -28.31 -2.20 25.58
C SER A 55 -29.04 -3.12 26.58
N GLY A 56 -30.22 -3.63 26.22
CA GLY A 56 -31.04 -4.47 27.12
C GLY A 56 -30.81 -5.98 26.92
N ALA A 57 -30.57 -6.44 25.70
CA ALA A 57 -30.59 -7.87 25.34
C ALA A 57 -29.22 -8.48 25.06
N LEU A 58 -28.19 -7.73 24.71
CA LEU A 58 -26.91 -8.27 24.20
C LEU A 58 -26.33 -9.38 25.09
N ARG A 59 -26.21 -9.15 26.37
CA ARG A 59 -25.70 -10.17 27.31
C ARG A 59 -26.60 -11.40 27.42
N GLY A 60 -27.92 -11.20 27.32
CA GLY A 60 -28.88 -12.30 27.28
C GLY A 60 -28.74 -13.13 26.00
N LEU A 61 -28.55 -12.49 24.84
CA LEU A 61 -28.32 -13.15 23.56
C LEU A 61 -27.01 -13.94 23.56
N ILE A 62 -25.93 -13.37 24.07
CA ILE A 62 -24.63 -14.06 24.20
C ILE A 62 -24.73 -15.24 25.18
N ASN A 63 -25.47 -15.10 26.28
CA ASN A 63 -25.68 -16.20 27.21
C ASN A 63 -26.51 -17.33 26.57
N SER A 64 -27.48 -17.01 25.71
CA SER A 64 -28.26 -18.03 24.97
C SER A 64 -27.39 -18.80 23.96
N LEU A 65 -26.39 -18.17 23.31
CA LEU A 65 -25.42 -18.88 22.48
C LEU A 65 -24.67 -19.98 23.25
N ARG A 66 -24.39 -19.74 24.54
CA ARG A 66 -23.66 -20.71 25.38
C ARG A 66 -24.56 -21.77 26.00
N ASN A 67 -25.73 -21.35 26.49
CA ASN A 67 -26.60 -22.21 27.30
C ASN A 67 -27.56 -23.02 26.44
N ASP A 68 -27.99 -22.48 25.32
CA ASP A 68 -28.99 -23.09 24.44
C ASP A 68 -28.37 -23.63 23.15
N GLY A 69 -27.05 -23.89 23.13
CA GLY A 69 -26.24 -24.27 21.95
C GLY A 69 -26.71 -25.55 21.23
N GLU A 70 -27.43 -26.45 21.93
CA GLU A 70 -27.98 -27.66 21.33
C GLU A 70 -29.27 -27.40 20.53
N ASP A 71 -29.96 -26.28 20.77
CA ASP A 71 -31.20 -25.96 20.08
C ASP A 71 -30.96 -25.06 18.84
N VAL A 72 -30.93 -25.69 17.68
CA VAL A 72 -30.62 -25.04 16.40
C VAL A 72 -31.55 -23.87 16.09
N ASP A 73 -32.84 -23.98 16.41
CA ASP A 73 -33.80 -22.91 16.11
C ASP A 73 -33.53 -21.66 16.98
N THR A 74 -33.19 -21.86 18.25
CA THR A 74 -32.85 -20.73 19.13
C THR A 74 -31.55 -20.09 18.70
N ILE A 75 -30.51 -20.88 18.42
CA ILE A 75 -29.21 -20.36 17.95
C ILE A 75 -29.36 -19.56 16.66
N LYS A 76 -30.13 -20.08 15.69
CA LYS A 76 -30.42 -19.37 14.45
C LYS A 76 -31.02 -17.99 14.70
N VAL A 77 -32.03 -17.90 15.55
CA VAL A 77 -32.71 -16.62 15.84
C VAL A 77 -31.83 -15.68 16.61
N VAL A 78 -30.98 -16.17 17.53
CA VAL A 78 -29.99 -15.36 18.25
C VAL A 78 -29.00 -14.76 17.26
N LEU A 79 -28.38 -15.57 16.40
CA LEU A 79 -27.41 -15.11 15.41
C LEU A 79 -28.03 -14.12 14.42
N GLU A 80 -29.25 -14.39 13.92
CA GLU A 80 -29.99 -13.45 13.06
C GLU A 80 -30.20 -12.10 13.76
N THR A 81 -30.59 -12.15 15.04
CA THR A 81 -30.82 -10.92 15.83
C THR A 81 -29.53 -10.13 16.00
N LEU A 82 -28.44 -10.81 16.32
CA LEU A 82 -27.12 -10.19 16.45
C LEU A 82 -26.63 -9.58 15.14
N LEU A 83 -26.77 -10.29 14.02
CA LEU A 83 -26.41 -9.76 12.69
C LEU A 83 -27.25 -8.53 12.31
N MET A 84 -28.53 -8.51 12.67
CA MET A 84 -29.39 -7.34 12.45
C MET A 84 -28.95 -6.13 13.26
N LEU A 85 -28.37 -6.30 14.46
CA LEU A 85 -27.81 -5.22 15.27
C LEU A 85 -26.54 -4.60 14.63
N PHE A 86 -25.73 -5.40 13.92
CA PHE A 86 -24.57 -4.92 13.16
C PHE A 86 -24.95 -4.22 11.84
N SER A 87 -26.17 -4.49 11.33
CA SER A 87 -26.66 -3.92 10.06
C SER A 87 -28.02 -3.25 10.28
N PRO A 88 -28.07 -2.09 10.99
CA PRO A 88 -29.29 -1.36 11.25
C PRO A 88 -29.95 -0.88 9.95
N ALA A 89 -31.25 -0.56 10.00
CA ALA A 89 -31.95 0.05 8.89
C ALA A 89 -31.44 1.48 8.67
N GLU A 90 -31.28 1.88 7.41
CA GLU A 90 -30.78 3.23 7.04
C GLU A 90 -31.65 4.36 7.63
N ASN A 91 -32.94 4.12 7.81
CA ASN A 91 -33.90 5.08 8.36
C ASN A 91 -34.08 4.95 9.89
N SER A 92 -33.27 4.12 10.56
CA SER A 92 -33.37 3.96 12.01
C SER A 92 -32.93 5.24 12.72
N PRO A 93 -33.71 5.73 13.68
CA PRO A 93 -33.31 6.89 14.49
C PRO A 93 -32.14 6.59 15.45
N GLU A 94 -31.80 5.32 15.63
CA GLU A 94 -30.77 4.83 16.53
C GLU A 94 -29.54 4.32 15.74
N ALA A 95 -29.51 4.38 14.40
CA ALA A 95 -28.37 3.94 13.60
C ALA A 95 -27.14 4.78 13.90
N SER A 96 -26.06 4.14 14.32
CA SER A 96 -24.76 4.74 14.60
C SER A 96 -23.66 3.72 14.41
N ASP A 97 -22.54 4.13 13.83
CA ASP A 97 -21.34 3.29 13.67
C ASP A 97 -20.75 2.86 15.03
N GLU A 98 -21.01 3.62 16.09
CA GLU A 98 -20.57 3.30 17.46
C GLU A 98 -21.20 2.00 17.99
N ILE A 99 -22.38 1.62 17.50
CA ILE A 99 -23.06 0.40 17.94
C ILE A 99 -22.23 -0.85 17.57
N ALA A 100 -21.74 -0.91 16.33
CA ALA A 100 -20.90 -2.01 15.88
C ALA A 100 -19.62 -2.12 16.70
N LEU A 101 -18.99 -0.99 17.01
CA LEU A 101 -17.79 -0.95 17.87
C LEU A 101 -18.08 -1.46 19.28
N TRP A 102 -19.18 -1.00 19.88
CA TRP A 102 -19.59 -1.43 21.22
C TRP A 102 -20.01 -2.90 21.29
N LEU A 103 -20.74 -3.39 20.30
CA LEU A 103 -21.08 -4.81 20.18
C LEU A 103 -19.82 -5.66 20.11
N SER A 104 -18.87 -5.26 19.30
CA SER A 104 -17.59 -5.97 19.12
C SER A 104 -16.74 -5.93 20.39
N ASP A 105 -16.73 -4.82 21.12
CA ASP A 105 -16.06 -4.72 22.42
C ASP A 105 -16.66 -5.68 23.45
N GLU A 106 -17.99 -5.83 23.53
CA GLU A 106 -18.64 -6.76 24.45
C GLU A 106 -18.39 -8.23 24.05
N PHE A 107 -18.32 -8.56 22.74
CA PHE A 107 -17.95 -9.89 22.29
C PHE A 107 -16.49 -10.22 22.62
N THR A 108 -15.57 -9.31 22.32
CA THR A 108 -14.13 -9.55 22.46
C THR A 108 -13.62 -9.35 23.90
N GLN A 109 -14.45 -8.82 24.81
CA GLN A 109 -14.12 -8.70 26.21
C GLN A 109 -13.87 -10.06 26.88
N ARG A 110 -14.54 -11.11 26.40
CA ARG A 110 -14.38 -12.47 26.90
C ARG A 110 -14.14 -13.42 25.73
N GLN A 111 -12.99 -14.05 25.71
CA GLN A 111 -12.61 -15.05 24.71
C GLN A 111 -13.70 -16.13 24.51
N ASP A 112 -14.35 -16.58 25.60
CA ASP A 112 -15.41 -17.60 25.54
C ASP A 112 -16.57 -17.22 24.61
N ASN A 113 -16.83 -15.92 24.37
CA ASN A 113 -17.89 -15.49 23.47
C ASN A 113 -17.54 -15.84 22.01
N ILE A 114 -16.29 -15.59 21.62
CA ILE A 114 -15.76 -15.94 20.29
C ILE A 114 -15.61 -17.48 20.18
N THR A 115 -15.16 -18.14 21.25
CA THR A 115 -15.10 -19.62 21.29
C THR A 115 -16.47 -20.24 21.04
N ALA A 116 -17.54 -19.69 21.62
CA ALA A 116 -18.90 -20.19 21.38
C ALA A 116 -19.32 -20.05 19.90
N LEU A 117 -18.91 -18.98 19.22
CA LEU A 117 -19.14 -18.84 17.78
C LEU A 117 -18.33 -19.86 16.96
N LEU A 118 -17.08 -20.11 17.35
CA LEU A 118 -16.22 -21.11 16.72
C LEU A 118 -16.74 -22.54 16.94
N ASP A 119 -17.31 -22.84 18.10
CA ASP A 119 -17.91 -24.15 18.39
C ASP A 119 -19.10 -24.44 17.47
N LEU A 120 -19.83 -23.41 17.04
CA LEU A 120 -20.95 -23.57 16.10
C LEU A 120 -20.48 -24.00 14.70
N LEU A 121 -19.21 -23.81 14.34
CA LEU A 121 -18.66 -24.28 13.08
C LEU A 121 -18.61 -25.82 12.98
N ASP A 122 -18.57 -26.54 14.12
CA ASP A 122 -18.59 -27.98 14.18
C ASP A 122 -20.01 -28.55 14.04
N THR A 123 -21.05 -27.73 14.11
CA THR A 123 -22.43 -28.16 13.95
C THR A 123 -22.74 -28.52 12.49
N ARG A 124 -23.78 -29.35 12.27
CA ARG A 124 -24.22 -29.72 10.92
C ARG A 124 -25.19 -28.70 10.30
N ASP A 125 -25.70 -27.77 11.10
CA ASP A 125 -26.67 -26.80 10.64
C ASP A 125 -26.03 -25.74 9.76
N PHE A 126 -26.66 -25.48 8.63
CA PHE A 126 -26.18 -24.50 7.65
C PHE A 126 -26.17 -23.06 8.19
N TYR A 127 -27.29 -22.66 8.79
CA TYR A 127 -27.47 -21.28 9.26
C TYR A 127 -26.61 -20.97 10.48
N SER A 128 -26.47 -21.91 11.40
CA SER A 128 -25.60 -21.74 12.56
C SER A 128 -24.16 -21.50 12.15
N ARG A 129 -23.66 -22.25 11.17
CA ARG A 129 -22.30 -22.06 10.63
C ARG A 129 -22.16 -20.76 9.88
N LEU A 130 -23.05 -20.46 8.93
CA LEU A 130 -22.99 -19.26 8.10
C LEU A 130 -23.09 -17.98 8.94
N TYR A 131 -24.12 -17.91 9.79
CA TYR A 131 -24.35 -16.72 10.60
C TYR A 131 -23.26 -16.50 11.66
N SER A 132 -22.68 -17.58 12.17
CA SER A 132 -21.53 -17.48 13.09
C SER A 132 -20.31 -16.87 12.39
N LEU A 133 -20.00 -17.28 11.16
CA LEU A 133 -18.93 -16.71 10.36
C LEU A 133 -19.19 -15.24 10.04
N GLN A 134 -20.39 -14.91 9.56
CA GLN A 134 -20.79 -13.53 9.27
C GLN A 134 -20.69 -12.62 10.50
N LEU A 135 -21.13 -13.12 11.67
CA LEU A 135 -21.01 -12.37 12.90
C LEU A 135 -19.54 -12.14 13.28
N MET A 136 -18.69 -13.16 13.15
CA MET A 136 -17.23 -13.02 13.37
C MET A 136 -16.59 -12.05 12.36
N SER A 137 -17.03 -12.05 11.09
CA SER A 137 -16.59 -11.08 10.08
C SER A 137 -16.93 -9.64 10.47
N HIS A 138 -18.16 -9.40 10.94
CA HIS A 138 -18.55 -8.07 11.44
C HIS A 138 -17.76 -7.64 12.68
N ILE A 139 -17.53 -8.56 13.64
CA ILE A 139 -16.73 -8.29 14.84
C ILE A 139 -15.28 -7.99 14.44
N CYS A 140 -14.71 -8.77 13.50
CA CYS A 140 -13.36 -8.57 12.98
C CYS A 140 -13.22 -7.21 12.27
N ALA A 141 -14.19 -6.83 11.46
CA ALA A 141 -14.18 -5.54 10.76
C ALA A 141 -14.17 -4.36 11.74
N ALA A 142 -14.90 -4.46 12.87
CA ALA A 142 -14.96 -3.41 13.87
C ALA A 142 -13.76 -3.41 14.84
N ARG A 143 -13.25 -4.59 15.22
CA ARG A 143 -12.15 -4.77 16.20
C ARG A 143 -11.18 -5.86 15.74
N PRO A 144 -10.37 -5.62 14.69
CA PRO A 144 -9.52 -6.65 14.09
C PRO A 144 -8.54 -7.28 15.07
N GLU A 145 -7.73 -6.48 15.77
CA GLU A 145 -6.69 -6.99 16.67
C GLU A 145 -7.26 -7.85 17.79
N ARG A 146 -8.31 -7.37 18.48
CA ARG A 146 -8.94 -8.13 19.58
C ARG A 146 -9.59 -9.42 19.10
N THR A 147 -10.18 -9.39 17.89
CA THR A 147 -10.79 -10.60 17.30
C THR A 147 -9.73 -11.61 16.95
N GLN A 148 -8.59 -11.16 16.39
CA GLN A 148 -7.42 -11.99 16.13
C GLN A 148 -6.94 -12.67 17.41
N ASP A 149 -6.73 -11.92 18.49
CA ASP A 149 -6.29 -12.44 19.79
C ASP A 149 -7.26 -13.49 20.35
N CYS A 150 -8.56 -13.21 20.30
CA CYS A 150 -9.59 -14.14 20.76
C CYS A 150 -9.62 -15.45 19.96
N ILE A 151 -9.51 -15.36 18.63
CA ILE A 151 -9.51 -16.55 17.75
C ILE A 151 -8.20 -17.33 17.91
N PHE A 152 -7.07 -16.64 18.02
CA PHE A 152 -5.76 -17.25 18.19
C PHE A 152 -5.65 -18.04 19.51
N THR A 153 -6.19 -17.48 20.58
CA THR A 153 -6.18 -18.12 21.90
C THR A 153 -7.31 -19.13 22.13
N ALA A 154 -8.33 -19.15 21.26
CA ALA A 154 -9.42 -20.11 21.36
C ALA A 154 -8.95 -21.54 21.07
N PRO A 155 -9.36 -22.54 21.87
CA PRO A 155 -9.02 -23.94 21.59
C PRO A 155 -9.49 -24.38 20.21
N LEU A 156 -8.58 -24.85 19.36
CA LEU A 156 -8.84 -25.28 17.97
C LEU A 156 -9.49 -24.19 17.09
N GLY A 157 -9.47 -22.91 17.47
CA GLY A 157 -10.18 -21.84 16.77
C GLY A 157 -9.75 -21.73 15.32
N ILE A 158 -8.45 -21.66 15.06
CA ILE A 158 -7.88 -21.55 13.72
C ILE A 158 -8.09 -22.84 12.93
N SER A 159 -7.90 -24.00 13.56
CA SER A 159 -8.11 -25.30 12.93
C SER A 159 -9.54 -25.45 12.42
N ARG A 160 -10.54 -25.04 13.20
CA ARG A 160 -11.95 -25.04 12.78
C ARG A 160 -12.20 -24.14 11.58
N LEU A 161 -11.71 -22.89 11.61
CA LEU A 161 -11.85 -21.95 10.51
C LEU A 161 -11.22 -22.48 9.22
N VAL A 162 -10.01 -23.02 9.30
CA VAL A 162 -9.32 -23.61 8.13
C VAL A 162 -10.07 -24.86 7.63
N ASN A 163 -10.64 -25.67 8.52
CA ASN A 163 -11.42 -26.83 8.15
C ASN A 163 -12.67 -26.45 7.35
N VAL A 164 -13.31 -25.32 7.63
CA VAL A 164 -14.48 -24.82 6.92
C VAL A 164 -14.18 -24.52 5.45
N LEU A 165 -12.94 -24.23 5.06
CA LEU A 165 -12.55 -24.06 3.64
C LEU A 165 -12.83 -25.31 2.79
N SER A 166 -13.04 -26.46 3.40
CA SER A 166 -13.45 -27.71 2.73
C SER A 166 -14.94 -28.00 2.84
N ASP A 167 -15.77 -27.06 3.28
CA ASP A 167 -17.21 -27.24 3.35
C ASP A 167 -17.80 -27.40 1.95
N VAL A 168 -18.76 -28.34 1.82
CA VAL A 168 -19.48 -28.62 0.55
C VAL A 168 -20.37 -27.42 0.16
N ARG A 169 -20.78 -26.62 1.12
CA ARG A 169 -21.71 -25.49 0.95
C ARG A 169 -20.97 -24.23 0.68
N GLU A 170 -21.02 -23.75 -0.54
CA GLU A 170 -20.31 -22.55 -1.02
C GLU A 170 -20.46 -21.32 -0.10
N PRO A 171 -21.65 -20.90 0.35
CA PRO A 171 -21.76 -19.68 1.17
C PRO A 171 -21.00 -19.78 2.50
N VAL A 172 -20.96 -20.97 3.13
CA VAL A 172 -20.22 -21.20 4.38
C VAL A 172 -18.73 -21.17 4.14
N ARG A 173 -18.26 -21.81 3.07
CA ARG A 173 -16.87 -21.86 2.65
C ARG A 173 -16.33 -20.48 2.29
N ASN A 174 -17.09 -19.73 1.48
CA ASN A 174 -16.69 -18.42 1.00
C ASN A 174 -16.65 -17.39 2.15
N GLU A 175 -17.61 -17.44 3.08
CA GLU A 175 -17.58 -16.56 4.26
C GLU A 175 -16.37 -16.86 5.17
N ALA A 176 -16.01 -18.13 5.34
CA ALA A 176 -14.80 -18.50 6.08
C ALA A 176 -13.52 -17.99 5.37
N LEU A 177 -13.49 -18.04 4.04
CA LEU A 177 -12.39 -17.51 3.24
C LEU A 177 -12.22 -16.00 3.45
N VAL A 178 -13.32 -15.25 3.34
CA VAL A 178 -13.34 -13.79 3.58
C VAL A 178 -12.89 -13.44 5.01
N LEU A 179 -13.37 -14.19 6.01
CA LEU A 179 -12.94 -14.01 7.39
C LEU A 179 -11.44 -14.26 7.57
N LEU A 180 -10.89 -15.33 6.98
CA LEU A 180 -9.46 -15.63 7.04
C LEU A 180 -8.62 -14.55 6.34
N ILE A 181 -9.10 -13.99 5.22
CA ILE A 181 -8.46 -12.86 4.55
C ILE A 181 -8.40 -11.65 5.49
N ALA A 182 -9.49 -11.37 6.21
CA ALA A 182 -9.53 -10.25 7.15
C ALA A 182 -8.64 -10.45 8.40
N LEU A 183 -8.46 -11.69 8.83
CA LEU A 183 -7.68 -12.03 10.03
C LEU A 183 -6.16 -12.09 9.80
N THR A 184 -5.68 -12.35 8.57
CA THR A 184 -4.29 -12.72 8.33
C THR A 184 -3.32 -11.57 7.98
N PRO A 185 -3.72 -10.32 7.65
CA PRO A 185 -2.78 -9.31 7.14
C PRO A 185 -1.72 -8.85 8.14
N SER A 186 -2.05 -8.73 9.42
CA SER A 186 -1.21 -8.07 10.42
C SER A 186 -0.52 -9.00 11.42
N SER A 187 -0.90 -10.28 11.50
CA SER A 187 -0.40 -11.23 12.49
C SER A 187 0.44 -12.35 11.88
N THR A 188 1.77 -12.24 11.99
CA THR A 188 2.70 -13.27 11.48
C THR A 188 2.53 -14.61 12.19
N GLU A 189 2.17 -14.62 13.46
CA GLU A 189 1.94 -15.85 14.22
C GLU A 189 0.66 -16.56 13.75
N LEU A 190 -0.41 -15.78 13.53
CA LEU A 190 -1.65 -16.33 13.00
C LEU A 190 -1.47 -16.90 11.59
N GLN A 191 -0.72 -16.18 10.72
CA GLN A 191 -0.35 -16.69 9.40
C GLN A 191 0.37 -18.04 9.47
N LYS A 192 1.31 -18.22 10.40
CA LYS A 192 2.02 -19.50 10.59
C LYS A 192 1.06 -20.62 10.99
N VAL A 193 0.21 -20.38 11.99
CA VAL A 193 -0.72 -21.40 12.45
C VAL A 193 -1.70 -21.79 11.36
N VAL A 194 -2.27 -20.80 10.63
CA VAL A 194 -3.16 -21.06 9.48
C VAL A 194 -2.46 -21.92 8.42
N ALA A 195 -1.21 -21.62 8.09
CA ALA A 195 -0.43 -22.41 7.13
C ALA A 195 -0.21 -23.83 7.61
N PHE A 196 0.15 -24.04 8.90
CA PHE A 196 0.38 -25.36 9.49
C PHE A 196 -0.89 -26.21 9.63
N GLU A 197 -2.07 -25.57 9.70
CA GLU A 197 -3.38 -26.26 9.68
C GLU A 197 -3.78 -26.70 8.25
N ASN A 198 -2.80 -26.79 7.36
CA ASN A 198 -2.98 -27.29 5.99
C ASN A 198 -3.81 -26.34 5.08
N ALA A 199 -3.76 -25.03 5.34
CA ALA A 199 -4.49 -24.05 4.55
C ALA A 199 -4.06 -24.05 3.07
N PHE A 200 -2.75 -24.18 2.78
CA PHE A 200 -2.26 -24.20 1.41
C PHE A 200 -2.91 -25.30 0.56
N GLU A 201 -2.98 -26.51 1.08
CA GLU A 201 -3.60 -27.64 0.38
C GLU A 201 -5.08 -27.37 0.08
N ARG A 202 -5.81 -26.81 1.06
CA ARG A 202 -7.23 -26.49 0.93
C ARG A 202 -7.47 -25.36 -0.06
N ILE A 203 -6.64 -24.31 -0.02
CA ILE A 203 -6.71 -23.18 -0.95
C ILE A 203 -6.51 -23.67 -2.38
N PHE A 204 -5.48 -24.47 -2.65
CA PHE A 204 -5.24 -25.02 -3.99
C PHE A 204 -6.39 -25.94 -4.45
N SER A 205 -6.91 -26.76 -3.55
CA SER A 205 -8.05 -27.64 -3.86
C SER A 205 -9.32 -26.84 -4.16
N LEU A 206 -9.50 -25.71 -3.47
CA LEU A 206 -10.61 -24.80 -3.73
C LEU A 206 -10.45 -24.09 -5.08
N ILE A 207 -9.28 -23.60 -5.42
CA ILE A 207 -8.97 -23.00 -6.74
C ILE A 207 -9.27 -24.01 -7.86
N GLU A 208 -8.83 -25.26 -7.72
CA GLU A 208 -9.09 -26.31 -8.71
C GLU A 208 -10.58 -26.63 -8.83
N ALA A 209 -11.33 -26.61 -7.71
CA ALA A 209 -12.78 -26.89 -7.69
C ALA A 209 -13.61 -25.74 -8.30
N GLU A 210 -13.16 -24.50 -8.15
CA GLU A 210 -13.85 -23.30 -8.64
C GLU A 210 -13.55 -22.96 -10.12
N GLY A 211 -12.90 -23.85 -10.85
CA GLY A 211 -12.60 -23.67 -12.27
C GLY A 211 -11.21 -23.17 -12.58
N SER A 212 -10.26 -23.34 -11.63
CA SER A 212 -8.86 -22.97 -11.79
C SER A 212 -8.65 -21.47 -12.07
N LEU A 213 -7.57 -21.09 -12.71
CA LEU A 213 -7.30 -19.68 -13.02
C LEU A 213 -8.14 -19.16 -14.20
N THR A 214 -8.49 -20.03 -15.13
CA THR A 214 -9.13 -19.66 -16.39
C THR A 214 -10.62 -19.38 -16.24
N HIS A 215 -11.34 -20.26 -15.52
CA HIS A 215 -12.77 -20.15 -15.32
C HIS A 215 -13.17 -19.72 -13.91
N GLY A 216 -12.15 -19.45 -13.06
CA GLY A 216 -12.36 -19.09 -11.66
C GLY A 216 -13.01 -17.73 -11.49
N SER A 217 -13.99 -17.68 -10.57
CA SER A 217 -14.71 -16.49 -10.17
C SER A 217 -13.97 -15.68 -9.10
N GLU A 218 -14.65 -14.71 -8.47
CA GLU A 218 -14.16 -13.92 -7.32
C GLU A 218 -13.61 -14.80 -6.18
N VAL A 219 -14.12 -16.02 -6.01
CA VAL A 219 -13.63 -16.94 -4.98
C VAL A 219 -12.17 -17.33 -5.23
N VAL A 220 -11.74 -17.47 -6.49
CA VAL A 220 -10.33 -17.72 -6.82
C VAL A 220 -9.48 -16.50 -6.52
N GLU A 221 -9.96 -15.29 -6.79
CA GLU A 221 -9.29 -14.04 -6.42
C GLU A 221 -9.11 -13.95 -4.89
N ASP A 222 -10.12 -14.32 -4.12
CA ASP A 222 -10.07 -14.39 -2.65
C ASP A 222 -9.08 -15.46 -2.16
N CYS A 223 -9.04 -16.63 -2.79
CA CYS A 223 -8.07 -17.68 -2.50
C CYS A 223 -6.63 -17.18 -2.70
N LEU A 224 -6.38 -16.46 -3.80
CA LEU A 224 -5.07 -15.86 -4.08
C LEU A 224 -4.74 -14.76 -3.07
N SER A 225 -5.73 -13.98 -2.64
CA SER A 225 -5.57 -12.94 -1.61
C SER A 225 -5.18 -13.54 -0.25
N LEU A 226 -5.86 -14.62 0.16
CA LEU A 226 -5.47 -15.34 1.38
C LEU A 226 -4.07 -15.94 1.26
N LEU A 227 -3.74 -16.53 0.12
CA LEU A 227 -2.41 -17.09 -0.14
C LEU A 227 -1.33 -16.01 -0.06
N ALA A 228 -1.59 -14.83 -0.62
CA ALA A 228 -0.70 -13.68 -0.54
C ALA A 228 -0.49 -13.22 0.90
N ASN A 229 -1.55 -13.08 1.69
CA ASN A 229 -1.47 -12.72 3.11
C ASN A 229 -0.61 -13.71 3.90
N LEU A 230 -0.78 -15.01 3.66
CA LEU A 230 -0.02 -16.05 4.37
C LEU A 230 1.48 -16.04 4.02
N LEU A 231 1.85 -15.59 2.82
CA LEU A 231 3.21 -15.64 2.30
C LEU A 231 3.96 -14.32 2.39
N GLN A 232 3.26 -13.19 2.42
CA GLN A 232 3.88 -11.87 2.42
C GLN A 232 4.72 -11.65 3.68
N LEU A 233 6.01 -11.37 3.49
CA LEU A 233 6.99 -11.11 4.56
C LEU A 233 7.11 -12.24 5.62
N ASN A 234 6.61 -13.44 5.33
CA ASN A 234 6.64 -14.59 6.23
C ASN A 234 7.57 -15.69 5.71
N ILE A 235 8.86 -15.58 6.05
CA ILE A 235 9.90 -16.52 5.60
C ILE A 235 9.61 -17.97 6.03
N SER A 236 9.04 -18.16 7.22
CA SER A 236 8.68 -19.49 7.73
C SER A 236 7.63 -20.16 6.83
N ASN A 237 6.56 -19.44 6.50
CA ASN A 237 5.52 -19.95 5.60
C ASN A 237 6.03 -20.14 4.18
N GLN A 238 6.92 -19.25 3.69
CA GLN A 238 7.58 -19.43 2.40
C GLN A 238 8.43 -20.70 2.35
N SER A 239 9.17 -21.03 3.41
CA SER A 239 9.93 -22.28 3.51
C SER A 239 8.99 -23.49 3.53
N TYR A 240 7.97 -23.45 4.37
CA TYR A 240 6.98 -24.51 4.45
C TYR A 240 6.27 -24.75 3.10
N PHE A 241 5.92 -23.70 2.39
CA PHE A 241 5.34 -23.76 1.05
C PHE A 241 6.25 -24.46 0.03
N ARG A 242 7.56 -24.18 0.06
CA ARG A 242 8.53 -24.86 -0.80
C ARG A 242 8.67 -26.35 -0.46
N GLU A 243 8.68 -26.70 0.82
CA GLU A 243 8.90 -28.05 1.32
C GLU A 243 7.67 -28.96 1.12
N THR A 244 6.46 -28.43 1.18
CA THR A 244 5.21 -29.19 1.05
C THR A 244 4.78 -29.44 -0.38
N GLY A 245 5.59 -29.08 -1.38
CA GLY A 245 5.29 -29.33 -2.80
C GLY A 245 4.27 -28.35 -3.42
N CYS A 246 3.90 -27.29 -2.72
CA CYS A 246 2.97 -26.27 -3.20
C CYS A 246 3.50 -25.54 -4.45
N VAL A 247 4.84 -25.41 -4.59
CA VAL A 247 5.48 -24.86 -5.80
C VAL A 247 5.10 -25.65 -7.05
N LYS A 248 5.04 -26.97 -6.96
CA LYS A 248 4.63 -27.83 -8.08
C LYS A 248 3.15 -27.65 -8.46
N ARG A 249 2.29 -27.45 -7.46
CA ARG A 249 0.86 -27.16 -7.71
C ARG A 249 0.69 -25.79 -8.38
N LEU A 250 1.44 -24.80 -7.92
CA LEU A 250 1.48 -23.47 -8.53
C LEU A 250 1.92 -23.56 -10.01
N ALA A 251 3.00 -24.27 -10.30
CA ALA A 251 3.46 -24.51 -11.68
C ALA A 251 2.39 -25.21 -12.54
N LYS A 252 1.66 -26.16 -11.95
CA LYS A 252 0.56 -26.84 -12.64
C LYS A 252 -0.58 -25.84 -12.96
N LEU A 253 -1.00 -24.99 -12.03
CA LEU A 253 -2.04 -24.00 -12.29
C LEU A 253 -1.66 -23.05 -13.45
N LEU A 254 -0.40 -22.59 -13.50
CA LEU A 254 0.11 -21.77 -14.62
C LEU A 254 0.09 -22.56 -15.94
N ALA A 255 0.49 -23.83 -15.91
CA ALA A 255 0.50 -24.70 -17.09
C ALA A 255 -0.91 -24.99 -17.63
N ASP A 256 -1.87 -25.21 -16.72
CA ASP A 256 -3.25 -25.47 -17.09
C ASP A 256 -3.89 -24.22 -17.72
N ALA A 257 -3.69 -23.04 -17.14
CA ALA A 257 -4.18 -21.77 -17.68
C ALA A 257 -3.66 -21.47 -19.09
N THR A 258 -2.38 -21.75 -19.36
CA THR A 258 -1.80 -21.58 -20.70
C THR A 258 -2.33 -22.63 -21.69
N ARG A 259 -2.55 -23.87 -21.25
CA ARG A 259 -3.05 -24.96 -22.11
C ARG A 259 -4.52 -24.79 -22.46
N GLU A 260 -5.34 -24.38 -21.52
CA GLU A 260 -6.76 -24.13 -21.72
C GLU A 260 -6.97 -22.99 -22.70
N GLN A 261 -6.18 -21.93 -22.62
CA GLN A 261 -6.18 -20.84 -23.59
C GLN A 261 -5.83 -21.30 -25.01
N GLU A 262 -4.94 -22.28 -25.15
CA GLU A 262 -4.57 -22.84 -26.47
C GLU A 262 -5.66 -23.71 -27.09
N ALA A 263 -6.59 -24.21 -26.29
CA ALA A 263 -7.63 -25.14 -26.68
C ALA A 263 -8.99 -24.49 -27.00
N GLU A 264 -9.29 -23.32 -26.44
CA GLU A 264 -10.59 -22.64 -26.58
C GLU A 264 -10.47 -21.44 -27.54
N GLU A 265 -11.22 -21.47 -28.65
CA GLU A 265 -11.20 -20.42 -29.68
C GLU A 265 -12.06 -19.18 -29.35
N ASP A 266 -13.11 -19.29 -28.47
CA ASP A 266 -14.05 -18.21 -28.14
C ASP A 266 -14.37 -18.13 -26.62
N ILE A 267 -13.46 -17.60 -25.83
CA ILE A 267 -13.73 -17.32 -24.40
C ILE A 267 -14.48 -15.98 -24.25
N PRO A 268 -15.61 -15.91 -23.54
CA PRO A 268 -16.31 -14.66 -23.28
C PRO A 268 -15.45 -13.62 -22.56
N GLN A 269 -15.60 -12.36 -22.94
CA GLN A 269 -14.75 -11.26 -22.43
C GLN A 269 -14.76 -11.10 -20.90
N TRP A 270 -15.87 -11.43 -20.22
CA TRP A 270 -15.96 -11.37 -18.76
C TRP A 270 -15.11 -12.45 -18.08
N ILE A 271 -14.99 -13.64 -18.68
CA ILE A 271 -14.10 -14.71 -18.20
C ILE A 271 -12.64 -14.28 -18.35
N LEU A 272 -12.30 -13.62 -19.48
CA LEU A 272 -10.95 -13.11 -19.71
C LEU A 272 -10.50 -12.11 -18.64
N ALA A 273 -11.41 -11.28 -18.15
CA ALA A 273 -11.11 -10.30 -17.10
C ALA A 273 -10.75 -10.96 -15.75
N HIS A 274 -11.51 -12.00 -15.33
CA HIS A 274 -11.19 -12.75 -14.12
C HIS A 274 -9.92 -13.58 -14.29
N ARG A 275 -9.76 -14.24 -15.42
CA ARG A 275 -8.52 -14.97 -15.74
C ARG A 275 -7.28 -14.08 -15.65
N ASP A 276 -7.33 -12.89 -16.23
CA ASP A 276 -6.20 -11.97 -16.22
C ASP A 276 -5.87 -11.51 -14.79
N LYS A 277 -6.88 -11.25 -13.96
CA LYS A 277 -6.69 -10.95 -12.54
C LYS A 277 -6.07 -12.14 -11.78
N ASN A 278 -6.59 -13.36 -12.00
CA ASN A 278 -6.10 -14.57 -11.35
C ASN A 278 -4.64 -14.86 -11.72
N LEU A 279 -4.29 -14.76 -13.00
CA LEU A 279 -2.91 -14.92 -13.47
C LEU A 279 -2.00 -13.85 -12.88
N TRP A 280 -2.43 -12.59 -12.91
CA TRP A 280 -1.65 -11.50 -12.30
C TRP A 280 -1.42 -11.75 -10.80
N GLY A 281 -2.47 -12.14 -10.08
CA GLY A 281 -2.41 -12.47 -8.66
C GLY A 281 -1.44 -13.62 -8.38
N LEU A 282 -1.48 -14.69 -9.17
CA LEU A 282 -0.57 -15.84 -9.00
C LEU A 282 0.89 -15.46 -9.30
N LEU A 283 1.15 -14.66 -10.35
CA LEU A 283 2.47 -14.15 -10.64
C LEU A 283 2.98 -13.22 -9.53
N ALA A 284 2.12 -12.38 -8.97
CA ALA A 284 2.44 -11.55 -7.82
C ALA A 284 2.81 -12.39 -6.58
N ILE A 285 2.12 -13.49 -6.34
CA ILE A 285 2.47 -14.43 -5.27
C ILE A 285 3.85 -15.04 -5.48
N VAL A 286 4.23 -15.40 -6.71
CA VAL A 286 5.60 -15.87 -7.01
C VAL A 286 6.62 -14.81 -6.63
N GLN A 287 6.36 -13.54 -6.92
CA GLN A 287 7.26 -12.44 -6.59
C GLN A 287 7.42 -12.20 -5.08
N LEU A 288 6.45 -12.57 -4.22
CA LEU A 288 6.59 -12.48 -2.77
C LEU A 288 7.78 -13.29 -2.23
N PHE A 289 8.18 -14.36 -2.93
CA PHE A 289 9.34 -15.20 -2.57
C PHE A 289 10.66 -14.65 -3.11
N LEU A 290 10.62 -13.68 -4.02
CA LEU A 290 11.74 -13.23 -4.83
C LEU A 290 12.20 -11.80 -4.50
N VAL A 291 11.98 -11.38 -3.27
CA VAL A 291 12.38 -10.04 -2.79
C VAL A 291 13.89 -9.86 -2.97
N ARG A 292 14.30 -8.74 -3.58
CA ARG A 292 15.71 -8.40 -3.81
C ARG A 292 16.49 -8.36 -2.49
N GLY A 293 17.60 -9.09 -2.43
CA GLY A 293 18.42 -9.19 -1.22
C GLY A 293 17.81 -10.03 -0.09
N GLY A 294 16.67 -10.66 -0.29
CA GLY A 294 16.02 -11.52 0.67
C GLY A 294 16.82 -12.80 0.91
N VAL A 295 17.02 -13.19 2.18
CA VAL A 295 17.81 -14.36 2.57
C VAL A 295 17.28 -15.66 1.94
N SER A 296 15.96 -15.79 1.80
CA SER A 296 15.32 -16.99 1.22
C SER A 296 15.20 -16.96 -0.31
N THR A 297 15.51 -15.83 -0.96
CA THR A 297 15.33 -15.62 -2.40
C THR A 297 16.12 -16.64 -3.24
N PRO A 298 17.42 -16.91 -3.01
CA PRO A 298 18.16 -17.89 -3.82
C PRO A 298 17.58 -19.30 -3.74
N ALA A 299 17.13 -19.72 -2.54
CA ALA A 299 16.49 -21.02 -2.36
C ALA A 299 15.12 -21.09 -3.09
N SER A 300 14.36 -19.98 -3.09
CA SER A 300 13.10 -19.88 -3.80
C SER A 300 13.30 -19.91 -5.31
N GLN A 301 14.27 -19.18 -5.84
CA GLN A 301 14.63 -19.19 -7.27
C GLN A 301 14.94 -20.61 -7.75
N VAL A 302 15.76 -21.35 -7.00
CA VAL A 302 16.11 -22.73 -7.35
C VAL A 302 14.90 -23.65 -7.29
N ALA A 303 14.06 -23.53 -6.25
CA ALA A 303 12.85 -24.34 -6.10
C ALA A 303 11.84 -24.07 -7.23
N PHE A 304 11.60 -22.82 -7.59
CA PHE A 304 10.72 -22.48 -8.70
C PHE A 304 11.25 -22.96 -10.04
N TRP A 305 12.55 -22.81 -10.26
CA TRP A 305 13.19 -23.34 -11.47
C TRP A 305 13.02 -24.87 -11.61
N GLN A 306 13.36 -25.60 -10.54
CA GLN A 306 13.30 -27.08 -10.51
C GLN A 306 11.89 -27.63 -10.70
N ASN A 307 10.87 -26.89 -10.27
CA ASN A 307 9.47 -27.29 -10.43
C ASN A 307 8.81 -26.77 -11.73
N GLY A 308 9.58 -26.18 -12.64
CA GLY A 308 9.10 -25.76 -13.96
C GLY A 308 8.30 -24.45 -13.99
N VAL A 309 8.32 -23.66 -12.91
CA VAL A 309 7.63 -22.36 -12.88
C VAL A 309 8.20 -21.41 -13.93
N MET A 310 9.53 -21.35 -14.09
CA MET A 310 10.18 -20.52 -15.13
C MET A 310 9.65 -20.81 -16.52
N GLU A 311 9.50 -22.08 -16.88
CA GLU A 311 9.00 -22.46 -18.20
C GLU A 311 7.56 -21.97 -18.42
N GLN A 312 6.70 -22.08 -17.41
CA GLN A 312 5.31 -21.64 -17.54
C GLN A 312 5.19 -20.11 -17.56
N VAL A 313 5.99 -19.40 -16.76
CA VAL A 313 6.04 -17.93 -16.77
C VAL A 313 6.53 -17.43 -18.14
N LEU A 314 7.54 -18.06 -18.73
CA LEU A 314 8.01 -17.72 -20.09
C LEU A 314 6.94 -18.02 -21.16
N ARG A 315 6.20 -19.12 -21.05
CA ARG A 315 5.07 -19.39 -21.96
C ARG A 315 4.02 -18.30 -21.88
N THR A 316 3.68 -17.85 -20.66
CA THR A 316 2.76 -16.74 -20.46
C THR A 316 3.31 -15.44 -21.03
N ALA A 317 4.59 -15.12 -20.80
CA ALA A 317 5.25 -13.90 -21.26
C ALA A 317 5.29 -13.78 -22.79
N PHE A 318 5.52 -14.88 -23.51
CA PHE A 318 5.64 -14.90 -24.97
C PHE A 318 4.39 -15.40 -25.70
N SER A 319 3.28 -15.61 -24.99
CA SER A 319 1.99 -15.87 -25.59
C SER A 319 1.35 -14.57 -26.08
N GLN A 320 0.88 -14.57 -27.33
CA GLN A 320 0.17 -13.41 -27.91
C GLN A 320 -1.30 -13.31 -27.48
N GLU A 321 -1.77 -14.25 -26.70
CA GLU A 321 -3.18 -14.37 -26.32
C GLU A 321 -3.50 -13.69 -24.98
N PHE A 322 -2.48 -13.29 -24.24
CA PHE A 322 -2.64 -12.57 -22.97
C PHE A 322 -2.55 -11.05 -23.13
N ASN A 323 -3.17 -10.36 -22.20
CA ASN A 323 -3.09 -8.91 -22.11
C ASN A 323 -1.63 -8.47 -21.86
N VAL A 324 -1.25 -7.31 -22.42
CA VAL A 324 0.09 -6.71 -22.25
C VAL A 324 0.49 -6.59 -20.77
N LYS A 325 -0.46 -6.32 -19.86
CA LYS A 325 -0.21 -6.26 -18.42
C LYS A 325 0.22 -7.62 -17.84
N ILE A 326 -0.36 -8.72 -18.33
CA ILE A 326 0.03 -10.08 -17.91
C ILE A 326 1.40 -10.43 -18.50
N THR A 327 1.64 -10.09 -19.77
CA THR A 327 2.96 -10.23 -20.40
C THR A 327 4.03 -9.50 -19.59
N ALA A 328 3.79 -8.24 -19.23
CA ALA A 328 4.71 -7.44 -18.43
C ALA A 328 4.96 -8.10 -17.06
N LYS A 329 3.89 -8.49 -16.35
CA LYS A 329 3.99 -9.15 -15.06
C LYS A 329 4.75 -10.47 -15.10
N ALA A 330 4.54 -11.25 -16.15
CA ALA A 330 5.29 -12.49 -16.37
C ALA A 330 6.77 -12.23 -16.62
N LEU A 331 7.13 -11.23 -17.44
CA LEU A 331 8.52 -10.84 -17.69
C LEU A 331 9.22 -10.31 -16.44
N GLU A 332 8.53 -9.49 -15.60
CA GLU A 332 9.03 -9.06 -14.29
C GLU A 332 9.31 -10.27 -13.38
N THR A 333 8.39 -11.25 -13.38
CA THR A 333 8.55 -12.48 -12.60
C THR A 333 9.74 -13.29 -13.11
N CYS A 334 9.95 -13.39 -14.45
CA CYS A 334 11.15 -14.00 -15.03
C CYS A 334 12.43 -13.29 -14.55
N ALA A 335 12.43 -11.96 -14.55
CA ALA A 335 13.56 -11.16 -14.09
C ALA A 335 13.91 -11.51 -12.62
N ASP A 336 12.92 -11.55 -11.74
CA ASP A 336 13.14 -11.85 -10.32
C ASP A 336 13.57 -13.30 -10.09
N LEU A 337 13.14 -14.25 -10.94
CA LEU A 337 13.55 -15.65 -10.89
C LEU A 337 15.03 -15.88 -11.20
N ILE A 338 15.67 -15.02 -11.99
CA ILE A 338 17.09 -15.18 -12.40
C ILE A 338 18.02 -14.19 -11.73
N ARG A 339 17.51 -13.09 -11.21
CA ARG A 339 18.32 -11.96 -10.70
C ARG A 339 19.36 -12.42 -9.69
N GLU A 340 20.63 -12.03 -9.92
CA GLU A 340 21.77 -12.30 -9.03
C GLU A 340 22.05 -13.78 -8.75
N ASN A 341 21.57 -14.68 -9.59
CA ASN A 341 21.79 -16.11 -9.47
C ASN A 341 22.54 -16.65 -10.69
N ALA A 342 23.86 -16.65 -10.62
CA ALA A 342 24.74 -16.96 -11.76
C ALA A 342 24.36 -18.28 -12.46
N THR A 343 24.09 -19.33 -11.71
CA THR A 343 23.73 -20.63 -12.29
C THR A 343 22.40 -20.59 -13.06
N LEU A 344 21.41 -19.81 -12.60
CA LEU A 344 20.13 -19.68 -13.26
C LEU A 344 20.21 -18.72 -14.45
N GLN A 345 21.02 -17.67 -14.35
CA GLN A 345 21.32 -16.78 -15.49
C GLN A 345 21.96 -17.56 -16.65
N GLU A 346 22.96 -18.39 -16.37
CA GLU A 346 23.57 -19.25 -17.41
C GLU A 346 22.56 -20.19 -18.06
N LYS A 347 21.76 -20.91 -17.25
CA LYS A 347 20.72 -21.82 -17.76
C LYS A 347 19.61 -21.08 -18.53
N PHE A 348 19.32 -19.85 -18.15
CA PHE A 348 18.32 -19.02 -18.82
C PHE A 348 18.75 -18.69 -20.26
N ALA A 349 20.04 -18.47 -20.49
CA ALA A 349 20.59 -18.21 -21.81
C ALA A 349 20.34 -19.36 -22.83
N ASP A 350 20.14 -20.59 -22.37
CA ASP A 350 19.93 -21.77 -23.23
C ASP A 350 18.45 -22.01 -23.58
N ILE A 351 17.49 -21.23 -22.99
CA ILE A 351 16.07 -21.46 -23.20
C ILE A 351 15.62 -20.95 -24.58
N GLU A 352 14.80 -21.76 -25.23
CA GLU A 352 14.09 -21.38 -26.45
C GLU A 352 12.62 -21.07 -26.15
N VAL A 353 12.10 -19.99 -26.72
CA VAL A 353 10.69 -19.53 -26.61
C VAL A 353 10.03 -19.51 -27.99
N SER A 354 8.71 -19.63 -27.99
CA SER A 354 7.91 -19.51 -29.21
C SER A 354 7.70 -18.05 -29.57
N TRP A 355 8.11 -17.63 -30.77
CA TRP A 355 7.99 -16.26 -31.25
C TRP A 355 7.14 -16.20 -32.54
N GLY A 356 6.29 -15.21 -32.63
CA GLY A 356 5.45 -14.95 -33.80
C GLY A 356 4.03 -15.51 -33.69
N PRO A 357 3.12 -15.10 -34.61
CA PRO A 357 1.71 -15.48 -34.56
C PRO A 357 1.54 -16.97 -34.79
N LYS A 358 0.73 -17.64 -33.99
CA LYS A 358 0.30 -19.02 -34.22
C LYS A 358 -0.46 -19.08 -35.56
N PRO A 359 -0.26 -20.12 -36.40
CA PRO A 359 -1.06 -20.33 -37.58
C PRO A 359 -2.51 -20.63 -37.14
N ARG A 360 -3.42 -19.67 -37.34
CA ARG A 360 -4.87 -19.95 -37.23
C ARG A 360 -5.22 -21.05 -38.21
N GLY A 361 -5.76 -22.13 -37.71
CA GLY A 361 -6.18 -23.28 -38.52
C GLY A 361 -7.40 -22.97 -39.38
N ASP A 362 -7.24 -22.21 -40.44
CA ASP A 362 -8.23 -22.17 -41.53
C ASP A 362 -8.07 -23.44 -42.38
N HIS A 363 -8.95 -24.39 -42.15
CA HIS A 363 -9.21 -25.51 -43.01
C HIS A 363 -9.80 -25.03 -44.34
N LEU A 364 -9.01 -24.49 -45.25
CA LEU A 364 -9.28 -24.39 -46.70
C LEU A 364 -8.28 -23.43 -47.37
N ALA A 365 -7.05 -23.89 -47.65
CA ALA A 365 -6.29 -23.33 -48.74
C ALA A 365 -5.36 -24.40 -49.35
N ASN A 366 -5.62 -24.67 -50.60
CA ASN A 366 -4.77 -25.46 -51.50
C ASN A 366 -3.34 -24.93 -51.57
N GLY A 367 -2.38 -25.87 -51.48
CA GLY A 367 -1.09 -25.87 -52.14
C GLY A 367 -0.14 -24.68 -51.87
N ASP A 368 1.00 -24.97 -51.22
CA ASP A 368 2.23 -24.16 -51.20
C ASP A 368 2.34 -22.90 -50.34
N ALA A 369 1.59 -22.76 -49.24
CA ALA A 369 2.00 -21.85 -48.18
C ALA A 369 2.96 -22.59 -47.23
N LYS A 370 4.25 -22.29 -47.33
CA LYS A 370 5.31 -22.69 -46.40
C LYS A 370 4.79 -22.46 -44.97
N LYS A 371 4.93 -23.50 -44.12
CA LYS A 371 4.71 -23.50 -42.68
C LYS A 371 5.30 -22.26 -42.00
N ASN A 372 4.53 -21.19 -41.85
CA ASN A 372 4.80 -20.17 -40.86
C ASN A 372 4.20 -20.61 -39.50
N GLY A 373 4.75 -21.71 -38.98
CA GLY A 373 4.53 -22.03 -37.56
C GLY A 373 5.29 -21.06 -36.67
N SER A 374 4.87 -20.88 -35.44
CA SER A 374 5.60 -20.09 -34.44
C SER A 374 7.08 -20.55 -34.47
N GLN A 375 7.98 -19.62 -34.73
CA GLN A 375 9.41 -19.90 -34.81
C GLN A 375 9.94 -20.00 -33.38
N LYS A 376 10.70 -21.06 -33.07
CA LYS A 376 11.47 -21.10 -31.84
C LYS A 376 12.71 -20.23 -31.98
N ILE A 377 12.88 -19.32 -31.05
CA ILE A 377 14.09 -18.48 -30.96
C ILE A 377 14.63 -18.51 -29.54
N ASN A 378 15.89 -18.17 -29.38
CA ASN A 378 16.48 -18.04 -28.05
C ASN A 378 15.80 -16.95 -27.23
N VAL A 379 15.63 -17.17 -25.93
CA VAL A 379 14.93 -16.25 -25.04
C VAL A 379 15.58 -14.86 -25.00
N ILE A 380 16.91 -14.78 -25.05
CA ILE A 380 17.65 -13.51 -25.10
C ILE A 380 17.36 -12.73 -26.37
N GLU A 381 17.29 -13.43 -27.51
CA GLU A 381 16.89 -12.82 -28.79
C GLU A 381 15.46 -12.29 -28.75
N ALA A 382 14.54 -13.08 -28.17
CA ALA A 382 13.16 -12.66 -27.99
C ALA A 382 13.04 -11.42 -27.11
N LEU A 383 13.80 -11.38 -26.01
CA LEU A 383 13.83 -10.24 -25.09
C LEU A 383 14.41 -8.98 -25.76
N LEU A 384 15.51 -9.12 -26.54
CA LEU A 384 16.09 -7.99 -27.27
C LEU A 384 15.13 -7.46 -28.33
N LYS A 385 14.43 -8.34 -29.06
CA LYS A 385 13.39 -7.94 -30.02
C LYS A 385 12.26 -7.20 -29.34
N LEU A 386 11.72 -7.76 -28.24
CA LEU A 386 10.63 -7.14 -27.51
C LEU A 386 11.02 -5.78 -26.91
N THR A 387 12.26 -5.65 -26.43
CA THR A 387 12.77 -4.41 -25.83
C THR A 387 13.05 -3.35 -26.89
N LEU A 388 13.77 -3.70 -27.95
CA LEU A 388 14.40 -2.74 -28.86
C LEU A 388 13.67 -2.55 -30.21
N GLU A 389 12.74 -3.43 -30.60
CA GLU A 389 11.93 -3.17 -31.79
C GLU A 389 10.91 -2.06 -31.53
N PRO A 390 10.75 -1.08 -32.43
CA PRO A 390 9.73 -0.07 -32.32
C PRO A 390 8.34 -0.71 -32.29
N ALA A 391 7.56 -0.35 -31.26
CA ALA A 391 6.22 -0.90 -31.08
C ALA A 391 5.24 0.20 -30.63
N PRO A 392 3.91 0.02 -30.87
CA PRO A 392 2.90 0.93 -30.37
C PRO A 392 3.00 1.13 -28.86
N ILE A 393 2.63 2.33 -28.39
CA ILE A 393 2.81 2.76 -27.00
C ILE A 393 2.17 1.81 -25.98
N HIS A 394 1.07 1.15 -26.32
CA HIS A 394 0.39 0.22 -25.41
C HIS A 394 1.22 -1.04 -25.10
N PHE A 395 2.31 -1.32 -25.83
CA PHE A 395 3.27 -2.38 -25.51
C PHE A 395 4.41 -1.91 -24.61
N LEU A 396 4.44 -0.64 -24.20
CA LEU A 396 5.56 -0.08 -23.43
C LEU A 396 5.80 -0.85 -22.13
N ASP A 397 4.75 -1.23 -21.40
CA ASP A 397 4.89 -1.99 -20.14
C ASP A 397 5.61 -3.34 -20.38
N ALA A 398 5.27 -4.06 -21.44
CA ALA A 398 5.93 -5.31 -21.77
C ALA A 398 7.39 -5.09 -22.20
N ARG A 399 7.68 -4.00 -22.91
CA ARG A 399 9.05 -3.62 -23.31
C ARG A 399 9.92 -3.26 -22.12
N LEU A 400 9.37 -2.47 -21.18
CA LEU A 400 10.05 -2.14 -19.93
C LEU A 400 10.33 -3.39 -19.08
N ALA A 401 9.36 -4.29 -18.98
CA ALA A 401 9.52 -5.56 -18.28
C ALA A 401 10.54 -6.47 -18.95
N ALA A 402 10.60 -6.50 -20.29
CA ALA A 402 11.64 -7.22 -21.03
C ALA A 402 13.03 -6.61 -20.79
N CYS A 403 13.12 -5.28 -20.76
CA CYS A 403 14.35 -4.57 -20.38
C CYS A 403 14.78 -4.93 -18.95
N GLU A 404 13.85 -4.97 -17.98
CA GLU A 404 14.12 -5.44 -16.61
C GLU A 404 14.61 -6.89 -16.57
N CYS A 405 14.06 -7.77 -17.41
CA CYS A 405 14.51 -9.15 -17.50
C CYS A 405 15.95 -9.23 -18.03
N MET A 406 16.30 -8.42 -19.06
CA MET A 406 17.68 -8.33 -19.55
C MET A 406 18.63 -7.77 -18.48
N LYS A 407 18.24 -6.75 -17.74
CA LYS A 407 19.02 -6.19 -16.61
C LYS A 407 19.24 -7.25 -15.52
N ALA A 408 18.22 -8.03 -15.20
CA ALA A 408 18.33 -9.14 -14.25
C ALA A 408 19.27 -10.25 -14.75
N PHE A 409 19.28 -10.49 -16.06
CA PHE A 409 20.21 -11.42 -16.70
C PHE A 409 21.68 -10.97 -16.59
N PHE A 410 21.95 -9.65 -16.60
CA PHE A 410 23.28 -9.09 -16.43
C PHE A 410 23.73 -8.97 -14.96
N ALA A 411 22.77 -8.96 -14.03
CA ALA A 411 23.02 -8.57 -12.64
C ALA A 411 24.09 -9.44 -11.97
N LYS A 412 25.17 -8.79 -11.52
CA LYS A 412 26.32 -9.41 -10.81
C LYS A 412 26.99 -10.59 -11.55
N HIS A 413 26.93 -10.61 -12.88
CA HIS A 413 27.53 -11.67 -13.70
C HIS A 413 28.41 -11.10 -14.81
N SER A 414 29.69 -10.84 -14.55
CA SER A 414 30.64 -10.24 -15.52
C SER A 414 30.81 -11.08 -16.79
N GLY A 415 30.84 -12.40 -16.68
CA GLY A 415 30.98 -13.30 -17.85
C GLY A 415 29.80 -13.16 -18.84
N ILE A 416 28.57 -13.06 -18.37
CA ILE A 416 27.40 -12.82 -19.21
C ILE A 416 27.47 -11.42 -19.83
N ARG A 417 27.77 -10.38 -19.02
CA ARG A 417 27.94 -9.01 -19.53
C ARG A 417 28.91 -8.95 -20.69
N LEU A 418 30.09 -9.52 -20.50
CA LEU A 418 31.14 -9.55 -21.52
C LEU A 418 30.73 -10.34 -22.78
N HIS A 419 30.01 -11.47 -22.59
CA HIS A 419 29.51 -12.26 -23.71
C HIS A 419 28.50 -11.48 -24.55
N VAL A 420 27.50 -10.87 -23.90
CA VAL A 420 26.47 -10.07 -24.60
C VAL A 420 27.08 -8.84 -25.25
N LEU A 421 28.01 -8.17 -24.57
CA LEU A 421 28.72 -7.02 -25.14
C LEU A 421 29.53 -7.40 -26.37
N ARG A 422 30.33 -8.49 -26.34
CA ARG A 422 31.09 -8.97 -27.51
C ARG A 422 30.16 -9.32 -28.66
N ARG A 423 29.04 -10.01 -28.39
CA ARG A 423 28.03 -10.29 -29.42
C ARG A 423 27.44 -9.01 -30.03
N ALA A 424 27.14 -8.00 -29.21
CA ALA A 424 26.63 -6.73 -29.70
C ALA A 424 27.67 -6.02 -30.56
N ILE A 425 28.97 -6.09 -30.20
CA ILE A 425 30.09 -5.53 -30.97
C ILE A 425 30.22 -6.26 -32.31
N ASP A 426 30.28 -7.59 -32.29
CA ASP A 426 30.43 -8.41 -33.51
C ASP A 426 29.25 -8.19 -34.47
N GLY A 427 28.01 -8.11 -33.94
CA GLY A 427 26.82 -7.81 -34.72
C GLY A 427 26.85 -6.42 -35.37
N HIS A 428 27.25 -5.41 -34.58
CA HIS A 428 27.39 -4.03 -35.05
C HIS A 428 28.45 -3.90 -36.15
N ILE A 429 29.64 -4.47 -35.99
CA ILE A 429 30.73 -4.43 -36.96
C ILE A 429 30.36 -5.19 -38.25
N SER A 430 29.68 -6.35 -38.13
CA SER A 430 29.27 -7.14 -39.29
C SER A 430 28.17 -6.50 -40.12
N GLY A 431 27.35 -5.63 -39.54
CA GLY A 431 26.21 -4.96 -40.19
C GLY A 431 25.08 -5.90 -40.64
N ASN A 432 25.14 -7.19 -40.30
CA ASN A 432 24.22 -8.23 -40.72
C ASN A 432 23.40 -8.83 -39.57
N ASP A 433 23.24 -8.14 -38.47
CA ASP A 433 22.51 -8.63 -37.33
C ASP A 433 21.01 -8.73 -37.67
N GLN A 434 20.44 -9.91 -37.53
CA GLN A 434 18.99 -10.16 -37.73
C GLN A 434 18.17 -9.73 -36.51
N ILE A 435 18.83 -9.31 -35.49
CA ILE A 435 18.26 -8.94 -34.18
C ILE A 435 18.61 -7.47 -33.94
N PRO A 436 17.70 -6.69 -33.33
CA PRO A 436 18.03 -5.33 -32.92
C PRO A 436 19.29 -5.29 -32.06
N ASN A 437 20.28 -4.52 -32.52
CA ASN A 437 21.57 -4.43 -31.86
C ASN A 437 21.67 -3.15 -31.01
N ILE A 438 22.08 -3.29 -29.77
CA ILE A 438 22.20 -2.18 -28.81
C ILE A 438 23.12 -1.09 -29.33
N LEU A 439 24.32 -1.47 -29.83
CA LEU A 439 25.32 -0.51 -30.33
C LEU A 439 24.86 0.17 -31.61
N SER A 440 24.26 -0.59 -32.53
CA SER A 440 23.76 -0.02 -33.79
C SER A 440 22.67 1.01 -33.57
N ILE A 441 21.79 0.77 -32.58
CA ILE A 441 20.74 1.74 -32.20
C ILE A 441 21.36 3.00 -31.58
N LEU A 442 22.38 2.84 -30.71
CA LEU A 442 23.04 3.98 -30.09
C LEU A 442 23.87 4.80 -31.05
N ALA A 443 24.52 4.14 -32.04
CA ALA A 443 25.33 4.77 -33.06
C ALA A 443 24.50 5.42 -34.18
N GLU A 444 23.22 5.07 -34.33
CA GLU A 444 22.36 5.62 -35.37
C GLU A 444 22.26 7.15 -35.28
N PRO A 445 22.58 7.89 -36.37
CA PRO A 445 22.53 9.36 -36.35
C PRO A 445 21.12 9.88 -36.12
N PRO A 446 20.95 11.00 -35.35
CA PRO A 446 19.64 11.57 -35.09
C PRO A 446 18.82 11.94 -36.33
N GLU A 447 19.48 12.23 -37.46
CA GLU A 447 18.84 12.56 -38.72
C GLU A 447 18.10 11.38 -39.36
N SER A 448 18.57 10.16 -39.14
CA SER A 448 17.98 8.93 -39.73
C SER A 448 16.77 8.43 -38.92
N ARG A 449 16.63 8.83 -37.64
CA ARG A 449 15.59 8.33 -36.72
C ARG A 449 14.16 8.78 -37.05
N GLY A 450 13.99 9.91 -37.76
CA GLY A 450 12.65 10.43 -38.10
C GLY A 450 11.77 10.68 -36.89
N ASN A 451 10.52 10.25 -36.93
CA ASN A 451 9.58 10.23 -35.78
C ASN A 451 9.71 8.91 -35.01
N ALA A 452 10.91 8.45 -34.75
CA ALA A 452 11.18 7.19 -34.09
C ALA A 452 10.70 7.20 -32.63
N ASP A 453 10.42 6.02 -32.12
CA ASP A 453 10.07 5.77 -30.73
C ASP A 453 11.22 6.16 -29.78
N PRO A 454 11.07 7.16 -28.90
CA PRO A 454 12.14 7.63 -28.03
C PRO A 454 12.60 6.55 -27.03
N TYR A 455 11.72 5.60 -26.70
CA TYR A 455 12.05 4.52 -25.78
C TYR A 455 12.99 3.47 -26.39
N GLN A 456 13.09 3.35 -27.70
CA GLN A 456 14.05 2.45 -28.33
C GLN A 456 15.50 2.85 -27.95
N THR A 457 15.87 4.11 -28.17
CA THR A 457 17.20 4.62 -27.80
C THR A 457 17.40 4.66 -26.29
N TRP A 458 16.35 5.02 -25.53
CA TRP A 458 16.38 5.02 -24.10
C TRP A 458 16.68 3.62 -23.52
N MET A 459 15.96 2.58 -23.98
CA MET A 459 16.19 1.19 -23.54
C MET A 459 17.56 0.66 -23.98
N ALA A 460 18.00 0.99 -25.21
CA ALA A 460 19.35 0.64 -25.66
C ALA A 460 20.41 1.28 -24.74
N SER A 461 20.21 2.55 -24.35
CA SER A 461 21.10 3.26 -23.42
C SER A 461 21.12 2.60 -22.04
N VAL A 462 19.96 2.21 -21.52
CA VAL A 462 19.84 1.51 -20.22
C VAL A 462 20.52 0.15 -20.29
N LEU A 463 20.29 -0.64 -21.32
CA LEU A 463 20.96 -1.94 -21.47
C LEU A 463 22.49 -1.79 -21.56
N MET A 464 22.96 -0.84 -22.34
CA MET A 464 24.41 -0.58 -22.46
C MET A 464 24.98 -0.07 -21.14
N PHE A 465 24.26 0.79 -20.40
CA PHE A 465 24.63 1.23 -19.05
C PHE A 465 24.85 0.03 -18.13
N HIS A 466 23.90 -0.92 -18.08
CA HIS A 466 24.03 -2.12 -17.24
C HIS A 466 25.12 -3.10 -17.68
N LEU A 467 25.53 -3.04 -18.96
CA LEU A 467 26.67 -3.85 -19.45
C LEU A 467 28.01 -3.28 -19.00
N VAL A 468 28.17 -1.94 -18.99
CA VAL A 468 29.46 -1.28 -18.73
C VAL A 468 29.62 -0.73 -17.31
N PHE A 469 28.50 -0.48 -16.62
CA PHE A 469 28.52 0.13 -15.27
C PHE A 469 29.24 -0.77 -14.26
N GLU A 470 30.19 -0.21 -13.52
CA GLU A 470 31.05 -0.91 -12.54
C GLU A 470 31.82 -2.13 -13.10
N ASP A 471 32.06 -2.17 -14.42
CA ASP A 471 32.83 -3.26 -15.03
C ASP A 471 33.96 -2.67 -15.91
N PRO A 472 35.19 -2.53 -15.37
CA PRO A 472 36.31 -1.97 -16.12
C PRO A 472 36.69 -2.75 -17.38
N GLU A 473 36.52 -4.09 -17.37
CA GLU A 473 36.81 -4.93 -18.54
C GLU A 473 35.79 -4.65 -19.66
N ALA A 474 34.51 -4.56 -19.30
CA ALA A 474 33.45 -4.24 -20.25
C ALA A 474 33.65 -2.85 -20.85
N LYS A 475 33.99 -1.82 -20.02
CA LYS A 475 34.31 -0.47 -20.47
C LYS A 475 35.47 -0.49 -21.47
N ALA A 476 36.56 -1.20 -21.14
CA ALA A 476 37.75 -1.29 -22.01
C ALA A 476 37.48 -2.04 -23.33
N ILE A 477 36.59 -3.00 -23.37
CA ILE A 477 36.17 -3.71 -24.58
C ILE A 477 35.28 -2.80 -25.44
N ALA A 478 34.31 -2.12 -24.86
CA ALA A 478 33.43 -1.21 -25.58
C ALA A 478 34.15 -0.02 -26.19
N MET A 479 35.21 0.50 -25.53
CA MET A 479 36.07 1.56 -26.03
C MET A 479 36.84 1.21 -27.31
N LYS A 480 37.03 -0.08 -27.61
CA LYS A 480 37.73 -0.51 -28.82
C LYS A 480 36.84 -0.50 -30.05
N VAL A 481 35.57 -0.25 -29.91
CA VAL A 481 34.63 -0.14 -31.01
C VAL A 481 34.81 1.21 -31.69
N THR A 482 35.21 1.17 -32.96
CA THR A 482 35.47 2.36 -33.78
C THR A 482 34.69 2.26 -35.08
N GLU A 483 34.22 3.39 -35.55
CA GLU A 483 33.63 3.58 -36.89
C GLU A 483 34.58 4.34 -37.79
N GLY A 484 34.50 4.13 -39.08
CA GLY A 484 35.42 4.69 -40.09
C GLY A 484 36.61 3.78 -40.41
N ASP A 485 37.16 3.96 -41.55
CA ASP A 485 38.32 3.19 -42.05
C ASP A 485 39.54 4.09 -42.27
N ALA A 486 40.53 3.95 -41.38
CA ALA A 486 41.79 4.69 -41.48
C ALA A 486 42.56 4.40 -42.81
N GLU A 487 42.38 3.20 -43.40
CA GLU A 487 43.05 2.85 -44.66
C GLU A 487 42.42 3.57 -45.86
N SER A 488 41.11 3.87 -45.77
CA SER A 488 40.39 4.68 -46.78
C SER A 488 40.56 6.19 -46.56
N GLY A 489 41.20 6.61 -45.49
CA GLY A 489 41.41 8.02 -45.13
C GLY A 489 40.18 8.65 -44.43
N GLU A 490 39.27 7.85 -43.97
CA GLU A 490 38.17 8.29 -43.14
C GLU A 490 38.65 8.53 -41.70
N GLU A 491 38.02 9.49 -41.01
CA GLU A 491 38.29 9.73 -39.60
C GLU A 491 37.77 8.55 -38.76
N VAL A 492 38.63 7.98 -37.92
CA VAL A 492 38.24 6.90 -37.03
C VAL A 492 37.66 7.51 -35.77
N ILE A 493 36.37 7.26 -35.53
CA ILE A 493 35.60 7.79 -34.42
C ILE A 493 35.27 6.65 -33.47
N THR A 494 35.47 6.85 -32.17
CA THR A 494 35.11 5.83 -31.19
C THR A 494 33.59 5.80 -30.93
N CYS A 495 33.10 4.67 -30.43
CA CYS A 495 31.69 4.53 -30.03
C CYS A 495 31.26 5.60 -29.00
N VAL A 496 32.16 5.99 -28.11
CA VAL A 496 31.87 7.05 -27.13
C VAL A 496 31.70 8.39 -27.82
N GLN A 497 32.59 8.72 -28.74
CA GLN A 497 32.50 9.96 -29.52
C GLN A 497 31.25 10.02 -30.41
N THR A 498 30.87 8.89 -31.05
CA THR A 498 29.60 8.78 -31.79
C THR A 498 28.38 9.04 -30.90
N ILE A 499 28.32 8.41 -29.73
CA ILE A 499 27.23 8.62 -28.76
C ILE A 499 27.18 10.08 -28.29
N VAL A 500 28.32 10.69 -28.00
CA VAL A 500 28.42 12.11 -27.61
C VAL A 500 27.94 13.02 -28.74
N GLY A 501 28.39 12.76 -29.99
CA GLY A 501 27.93 13.49 -31.17
C GLY A 501 26.43 13.42 -31.36
N ASN A 502 25.85 12.21 -31.21
CA ASN A 502 24.41 11.97 -31.27
C ASN A 502 23.63 12.69 -30.14
N LEU A 503 24.15 12.68 -28.94
CA LEU A 503 23.57 13.44 -27.82
C LEU A 503 23.53 14.95 -28.11
N ILE A 504 24.66 15.52 -28.53
CA ILE A 504 24.76 16.97 -28.79
C ILE A 504 23.85 17.36 -29.95
N THR A 505 23.89 16.61 -31.04
CA THR A 505 23.04 16.84 -32.20
C THR A 505 21.55 16.73 -31.85
N GLY A 506 21.16 15.73 -31.07
CA GLY A 506 19.78 15.54 -30.62
C GLY A 506 19.29 16.69 -29.76
N ILE A 507 20.12 17.15 -28.81
CA ILE A 507 19.82 18.33 -27.98
C ILE A 507 19.65 19.59 -28.84
N GLN A 508 20.54 19.83 -29.79
CA GLN A 508 20.47 20.99 -30.67
C GLN A 508 19.25 21.00 -31.58
N ARG A 509 18.79 19.84 -32.02
CA ARG A 509 17.58 19.66 -32.79
C ARG A 509 16.30 19.80 -31.98
N GLY A 510 16.40 19.59 -30.67
CA GLY A 510 15.25 19.54 -29.75
C GLY A 510 14.48 18.21 -29.90
N ASP A 511 15.20 17.11 -30.06
CA ASP A 511 14.63 15.75 -30.06
C ASP A 511 13.98 15.43 -28.69
N ASP A 512 13.22 14.35 -28.58
CA ASP A 512 12.55 13.97 -27.34
C ASP A 512 13.57 13.85 -26.18
N GLU A 513 13.24 14.48 -25.05
CA GLU A 513 14.15 14.58 -23.88
C GLU A 513 14.60 13.22 -23.35
N ARG A 514 13.74 12.17 -23.51
CA ARG A 514 14.05 10.80 -23.05
C ARG A 514 15.26 10.21 -23.75
N ILE A 515 15.44 10.51 -25.04
CA ILE A 515 16.62 10.09 -25.81
C ILE A 515 17.88 10.68 -25.20
N SER A 516 17.88 11.99 -24.96
CA SER A 516 19.00 12.70 -24.36
C SER A 516 19.29 12.24 -22.94
N VAL A 517 18.23 12.00 -22.13
CA VAL A 517 18.34 11.42 -20.77
C VAL A 517 18.96 10.02 -20.83
N GLY A 518 18.56 9.18 -21.78
CA GLY A 518 19.13 7.86 -21.99
C GLY A 518 20.66 7.93 -22.25
N TYR A 519 21.08 8.75 -23.17
CA TYR A 519 22.51 8.96 -23.44
C TYR A 519 23.27 9.52 -22.23
N LEU A 520 22.69 10.50 -21.53
CA LEU A 520 23.31 11.07 -20.33
C LEU A 520 23.46 10.05 -19.19
N MET A 521 22.45 9.17 -18.99
CA MET A 521 22.57 8.06 -18.04
C MET A 521 23.73 7.14 -18.41
N LEU A 522 23.80 6.74 -19.67
CA LEU A 522 24.87 5.87 -20.15
C LEU A 522 26.24 6.50 -19.98
N LEU A 523 26.43 7.74 -20.44
CA LEU A 523 27.71 8.44 -20.36
C LEU A 523 28.14 8.70 -18.91
N CYS A 524 27.22 9.08 -18.03
CA CYS A 524 27.53 9.26 -16.61
C CYS A 524 28.06 7.96 -15.97
N GLY A 525 27.45 6.82 -16.26
CA GLY A 525 27.93 5.52 -15.73
C GLY A 525 29.19 5.00 -16.40
N TRP A 526 29.36 5.29 -17.69
CA TRP A 526 30.55 4.83 -18.43
C TRP A 526 31.81 5.60 -18.07
N LEU A 527 31.71 6.95 -17.98
CA LEU A 527 32.84 7.83 -17.63
C LEU A 527 33.22 7.78 -16.14
N PHE A 528 32.29 7.34 -15.28
CA PHE A 528 32.52 7.32 -13.83
C PHE A 528 33.65 6.33 -13.49
N GLU A 529 34.66 6.83 -12.75
CA GLU A 529 35.88 6.09 -12.34
C GLU A 529 36.69 5.48 -13.48
N ASP A 530 36.63 6.09 -14.67
CA ASP A 530 37.40 5.63 -15.84
C ASP A 530 38.07 6.81 -16.58
N PRO A 531 39.33 7.13 -16.27
CA PRO A 531 40.05 8.21 -16.92
C PRO A 531 40.27 7.98 -18.43
N ASP A 532 40.33 6.75 -18.89
CA ASP A 532 40.58 6.44 -20.31
C ASP A 532 39.36 6.80 -21.14
N VAL A 533 38.15 6.48 -20.65
CA VAL A 533 36.90 6.91 -21.29
C VAL A 533 36.71 8.41 -21.22
N VAL A 534 37.12 9.06 -20.12
CA VAL A 534 37.10 10.52 -19.98
C VAL A 534 38.05 11.17 -20.98
N ASN A 535 39.26 10.61 -21.22
CA ASN A 535 40.19 11.10 -22.17
C ASN A 535 39.68 10.98 -23.61
N ASP A 536 39.04 9.88 -23.93
CA ASP A 536 38.41 9.67 -25.22
C ASP A 536 37.26 10.68 -25.48
N PHE A 537 36.41 10.90 -24.49
CA PHE A 537 35.37 11.94 -24.52
C PHE A 537 35.96 13.34 -24.76
N LEU A 538 37.09 13.67 -24.12
CA LEU A 538 37.79 14.96 -24.22
C LEU A 538 38.55 15.12 -25.53
N GLY A 539 38.74 14.08 -26.31
CA GLY A 539 39.35 14.12 -27.64
C GLY A 539 38.56 15.04 -28.59
N GLU A 540 37.27 15.20 -28.40
CA GLU A 540 36.41 16.13 -29.12
C GLU A 540 36.06 17.37 -28.27
N GLY A 541 36.94 18.40 -28.36
CA GLY A 541 36.83 19.59 -27.48
C GLY A 541 35.55 20.43 -27.65
N SER A 542 34.78 20.28 -28.73
CA SER A 542 33.55 21.01 -28.98
C SER A 542 32.41 20.55 -28.03
N SER A 543 32.47 19.30 -27.60
CA SER A 543 31.46 18.64 -26.79
C SER A 543 31.29 19.30 -25.41
N ILE A 544 32.39 19.68 -24.78
CA ILE A 544 32.37 20.38 -23.49
C ILE A 544 31.65 21.73 -23.58
N GLN A 545 31.95 22.51 -24.65
CA GLN A 545 31.29 23.80 -24.82
C GLN A 545 29.79 23.67 -25.06
N SER A 546 29.36 22.68 -25.83
CA SER A 546 27.96 22.37 -26.07
C SER A 546 27.22 21.97 -24.80
N LEU A 547 27.82 21.14 -23.95
CA LEU A 547 27.27 20.77 -22.64
C LEU A 547 27.16 21.96 -21.67
N ILE A 548 28.19 22.83 -21.65
CA ILE A 548 28.16 24.08 -20.86
C ILE A 548 27.05 25.00 -21.36
N GLN A 549 26.84 25.10 -22.65
CA GLN A 549 25.80 25.94 -23.23
C GLN A 549 24.40 25.39 -22.86
N GLU A 550 24.19 24.08 -22.94
CA GLU A 550 22.93 23.45 -22.55
C GLU A 550 22.65 23.63 -21.04
N THR A 551 23.66 23.44 -20.20
CA THR A 551 23.53 23.67 -18.76
C THR A 551 23.11 25.12 -18.42
N LYS A 552 23.52 26.11 -19.25
CA LYS A 552 23.15 27.54 -19.10
C LYS A 552 21.76 27.86 -19.62
N GLN A 553 21.19 27.05 -20.50
CA GLN A 553 19.90 27.39 -21.11
C GLN A 553 18.82 27.62 -20.07
N ARG A 554 18.11 28.75 -20.23
CA ARG A 554 16.96 29.14 -19.41
C ARG A 554 15.64 28.99 -20.18
N ARG A 555 15.70 28.57 -21.44
CA ARG A 555 14.55 28.58 -22.37
C ARG A 555 13.63 27.37 -22.21
N THR A 556 14.13 26.26 -21.71
CA THR A 556 13.32 25.06 -21.45
C THR A 556 12.88 25.04 -19.99
N PRO A 557 11.62 24.75 -19.67
CA PRO A 557 11.16 24.59 -18.29
C PRO A 557 11.74 23.33 -17.64
N SER A 558 12.40 22.47 -18.43
CA SER A 558 12.96 21.21 -17.97
C SER A 558 14.17 21.44 -17.04
N VAL A 559 14.17 20.71 -15.93
CA VAL A 559 15.28 20.66 -14.97
C VAL A 559 16.22 19.51 -15.30
N LEU A 560 15.73 18.50 -16.06
CA LEU A 560 16.42 17.23 -16.27
C LEU A 560 17.71 17.40 -17.09
N LEU A 561 17.61 17.86 -18.33
CA LEU A 561 18.77 17.97 -19.21
C LEU A 561 19.87 18.89 -18.67
N PRO A 562 19.58 20.13 -18.23
CA PRO A 562 20.63 20.98 -17.67
C PRO A 562 21.25 20.41 -16.40
N GLY A 563 20.48 19.72 -15.59
CA GLY A 563 20.95 19.07 -14.37
C GLY A 563 21.86 17.88 -14.66
N LEU A 564 21.46 16.99 -15.57
CA LEU A 564 22.26 15.83 -16.00
C LEU A 564 23.52 16.23 -16.76
N CYS A 565 23.46 17.26 -17.61
CA CYS A 565 24.66 17.83 -18.25
C CYS A 565 25.63 18.37 -17.20
N ALA A 566 25.17 19.03 -16.13
CA ALA A 566 26.01 19.47 -15.04
C ALA A 566 26.64 18.29 -14.27
N VAL A 567 25.89 17.21 -14.06
CA VAL A 567 26.39 15.97 -13.45
C VAL A 567 27.50 15.37 -14.32
N LEU A 568 27.26 15.23 -15.62
CA LEU A 568 28.25 14.70 -16.56
C LEU A 568 29.53 15.55 -16.60
N LEU A 569 29.40 16.88 -16.65
CA LEU A 569 30.56 17.80 -16.57
C LEU A 569 31.34 17.64 -15.27
N GLY A 570 30.62 17.40 -14.15
CA GLY A 570 31.25 17.11 -12.86
C GLY A 570 32.03 15.79 -12.85
N ILE A 571 31.48 14.74 -13.46
CA ILE A 571 32.16 13.44 -13.60
C ILE A 571 33.40 13.59 -14.51
N ILE A 572 33.30 14.26 -15.65
CA ILE A 572 34.42 14.50 -16.54
C ILE A 572 35.54 15.27 -15.81
N TYR A 573 35.21 16.32 -15.06
CA TYR A 573 36.19 17.04 -14.29
C TYR A 573 36.80 16.20 -13.16
N GLU A 574 35.97 15.40 -12.46
CA GLU A 574 36.46 14.60 -11.34
C GLU A 574 37.55 13.60 -11.79
N PHE A 575 37.34 12.94 -12.94
CA PHE A 575 38.20 11.85 -13.44
C PHE A 575 39.17 12.28 -14.57
N SER A 576 39.20 13.58 -14.97
CA SER A 576 40.20 14.08 -15.88
C SER A 576 41.57 14.19 -15.20
N THR A 577 42.63 14.09 -15.98
CA THR A 577 44.02 14.14 -15.54
C THR A 577 44.74 15.33 -16.18
N LYS A 578 45.99 15.59 -15.75
CA LYS A 578 46.85 16.60 -16.38
C LYS A 578 47.25 16.21 -17.81
N ASP A 579 47.26 14.90 -18.11
CA ASP A 579 47.64 14.33 -19.41
C ASP A 579 46.42 14.13 -20.33
N SER A 580 45.21 14.51 -19.88
CA SER A 580 44.01 14.48 -20.72
C SER A 580 44.13 15.42 -21.92
N PRO A 581 43.44 15.15 -23.06
CA PRO A 581 43.42 16.03 -24.25
C PRO A 581 43.05 17.47 -23.91
N ILE A 582 42.14 17.67 -23.00
CA ILE A 582 41.90 18.95 -22.32
C ILE A 582 42.42 18.79 -20.89
N PRO A 583 43.61 19.38 -20.55
CA PRO A 583 44.17 19.23 -19.23
C PRO A 583 43.17 19.68 -18.13
N ARG A 584 43.22 19.00 -17.00
CA ARG A 584 42.30 19.24 -15.87
C ARG A 584 42.27 20.72 -15.44
N GLU A 585 43.42 21.41 -15.48
CA GLU A 585 43.51 22.83 -15.16
C GLU A 585 42.71 23.68 -16.17
N THR A 586 42.85 23.39 -17.46
CA THR A 586 42.10 24.06 -18.54
C THR A 586 40.63 23.80 -18.44
N LEU A 587 40.25 22.55 -18.13
CA LEU A 587 38.86 22.15 -17.92
C LEU A 587 38.24 22.88 -16.70
N HIS A 588 38.98 23.02 -15.61
CA HIS A 588 38.56 23.80 -14.46
C HIS A 588 38.28 25.27 -14.83
N GLN A 589 39.17 25.87 -15.62
CA GLN A 589 38.98 27.25 -16.10
C GLN A 589 37.76 27.36 -17.02
N LEU A 590 37.53 26.39 -17.90
CA LEU A 590 36.37 26.35 -18.77
C LEU A 590 35.04 26.23 -17.96
N LEU A 591 35.03 25.39 -16.94
CA LEU A 591 33.85 25.25 -16.07
C LEU A 591 33.60 26.47 -15.20
N THR A 592 34.63 27.03 -14.56
CA THR A 592 34.50 28.17 -13.67
C THR A 592 34.19 29.49 -14.41
N ASN A 593 34.82 29.72 -15.56
CA ASN A 593 34.57 30.92 -16.37
C ASN A 593 33.39 30.73 -17.32
N GLY A 594 33.20 29.51 -17.85
CA GLY A 594 32.14 29.15 -18.76
C GLY A 594 30.81 29.04 -18.04
N LEU A 595 30.63 28.16 -17.09
CA LEU A 595 29.36 27.89 -16.38
C LEU A 595 29.25 28.72 -15.10
N GLY A 596 30.31 28.79 -14.32
CA GLY A 596 30.33 29.39 -12.99
C GLY A 596 29.94 28.40 -11.90
N ARG A 597 30.68 28.49 -10.76
CA ARG A 597 30.47 27.57 -9.62
C ARG A 597 29.04 27.53 -9.11
N GLU A 598 28.43 28.70 -8.94
CA GLU A 598 27.07 28.81 -8.37
C GLU A 598 26.02 28.17 -9.29
N GLN A 599 26.12 28.38 -10.62
CA GLN A 599 25.19 27.80 -11.57
C GLN A 599 25.35 26.27 -11.68
N TYR A 600 26.61 25.78 -11.62
CA TYR A 600 26.88 24.34 -11.58
C TYR A 600 26.19 23.69 -10.38
N ILE A 601 26.42 24.23 -9.18
CA ILE A 601 25.82 23.69 -7.96
C ILE A 601 24.28 23.81 -7.98
N ASP A 602 23.76 24.95 -8.43
CA ASP A 602 22.30 25.20 -8.53
C ASP A 602 21.61 24.16 -9.43
N LYS A 603 22.20 23.85 -10.60
CA LYS A 603 21.63 22.90 -11.54
C LYS A 603 21.59 21.47 -10.98
N ILE A 604 22.66 21.00 -10.35
CA ILE A 604 22.69 19.68 -9.71
C ILE A 604 21.76 19.63 -8.50
N THR A 605 21.68 20.72 -7.72
CA THR A 605 20.78 20.78 -6.57
C THR A 605 19.32 20.71 -7.02
N LYS A 606 18.95 21.46 -8.05
CA LYS A 606 17.60 21.40 -8.63
C LYS A 606 17.25 20.02 -9.18
N LEU A 607 18.20 19.35 -9.84
CA LEU A 607 18.00 17.96 -10.27
C LEU A 607 17.78 17.02 -9.07
N ARG A 608 18.58 17.17 -8.02
CA ARG A 608 18.42 16.35 -6.80
C ARG A 608 17.09 16.56 -6.12
N GLU A 609 16.57 17.79 -6.11
CA GLU A 609 15.29 18.15 -5.49
C GLU A 609 14.08 17.87 -6.40
N PHE A 610 14.32 17.58 -7.67
CA PHE A 610 13.25 17.29 -8.61
C PHE A 610 12.53 15.99 -8.24
N SER A 611 11.20 15.99 -8.30
CA SER A 611 10.37 14.89 -7.78
C SER A 611 10.70 13.53 -8.39
N LEU A 612 10.95 13.47 -9.71
CA LEU A 612 11.32 12.23 -10.41
C LEU A 612 12.65 11.62 -9.93
N VAL A 613 13.51 12.38 -9.26
CA VAL A 613 14.78 11.91 -8.68
C VAL A 613 14.64 11.72 -7.18
N ARG A 614 14.11 12.73 -6.48
CA ARG A 614 13.98 12.73 -5.02
C ARG A 614 13.06 11.62 -4.55
N ASP A 615 11.88 11.55 -5.13
CA ASP A 615 10.78 10.70 -4.68
C ASP A 615 10.66 9.40 -5.52
N PHE A 616 11.67 9.07 -6.31
CA PHE A 616 11.67 7.93 -7.24
C PHE A 616 11.27 6.59 -6.62
N GLU A 617 11.62 6.37 -5.35
CA GLU A 617 11.30 5.12 -4.63
C GLU A 617 9.82 5.06 -4.18
N VAL A 618 9.24 6.23 -3.92
CA VAL A 618 7.87 6.37 -3.39
C VAL A 618 6.87 6.66 -4.52
N LEU A 619 7.30 7.47 -5.50
CA LEU A 619 6.51 7.84 -6.67
C LEU A 619 7.19 7.26 -7.91
N PRO A 620 6.95 5.99 -8.24
CA PRO A 620 7.53 5.39 -9.43
C PRO A 620 7.06 6.14 -10.68
N GLN A 621 7.96 6.24 -11.66
CA GLN A 621 7.60 6.76 -12.99
C GLN A 621 6.49 5.89 -13.58
N THR A 622 5.40 6.50 -14.01
CA THR A 622 4.24 5.76 -14.49
C THR A 622 4.34 5.53 -16.00
N SER A 623 4.28 4.27 -16.40
CA SER A 623 3.99 3.90 -17.79
C SER A 623 2.53 4.17 -18.19
N GLN A 624 1.67 4.40 -17.21
CA GLN A 624 0.24 4.68 -17.36
C GLN A 624 -0.04 6.19 -17.26
N GLY A 625 0.40 6.97 -18.24
CA GLY A 625 -0.22 8.27 -18.49
C GLY A 625 -1.62 8.04 -19.09
N GLU A 626 -2.64 8.69 -18.56
CA GLU A 626 -3.92 8.79 -19.25
C GLU A 626 -3.67 9.30 -20.68
N LEU A 627 -4.21 8.59 -21.66
CA LEU A 627 -3.99 8.78 -23.09
C LEU A 627 -4.66 10.05 -23.62
N ASP A 628 -4.34 11.19 -23.06
CA ASP A 628 -4.68 12.51 -23.64
C ASP A 628 -3.57 12.96 -24.66
N GLY A 629 -3.00 11.98 -25.38
CA GLY A 629 -2.09 12.22 -26.50
C GLY A 629 -0.62 12.41 -26.12
N GLY A 630 -0.24 12.26 -24.86
CA GLY A 630 1.14 12.32 -24.39
C GLY A 630 1.81 10.95 -24.25
N LEU A 631 3.14 10.91 -24.42
CA LEU A 631 3.93 9.73 -24.07
C LEU A 631 4.05 9.61 -22.53
N PRO A 632 4.03 8.39 -21.96
CA PRO A 632 4.23 8.18 -20.54
C PRO A 632 5.55 8.74 -20.04
N ASP A 633 5.59 9.21 -18.79
CA ASP A 633 6.78 9.82 -18.19
C ASP A 633 7.69 8.74 -17.60
N VAL A 634 8.52 8.14 -18.48
CA VAL A 634 9.59 7.20 -18.08
C VAL A 634 10.94 7.81 -18.49
N PHE A 635 11.69 8.33 -17.52
CA PHE A 635 12.95 9.03 -17.77
C PHE A 635 14.18 8.31 -17.22
N PHE A 636 14.04 7.60 -16.09
CA PHE A 636 15.17 7.12 -15.33
C PHE A 636 15.15 5.61 -15.08
N ASP A 637 16.33 5.03 -15.11
CA ASP A 637 16.59 3.69 -14.58
C ASP A 637 16.86 3.73 -13.07
N ARG A 638 16.43 2.71 -12.34
CA ARG A 638 16.59 2.63 -10.89
C ARG A 638 18.04 2.65 -10.45
N THR A 639 18.89 1.85 -11.08
CA THR A 639 20.32 1.77 -10.72
C THR A 639 21.02 3.10 -10.95
N PHE A 640 20.63 3.82 -12.02
CA PHE A 640 21.13 5.16 -12.27
C PHE A 640 20.70 6.16 -11.18
N ILE A 641 19.47 6.09 -10.71
CA ILE A 641 19.01 6.95 -9.60
C ILE A 641 19.75 6.65 -8.30
N GLU A 642 19.97 5.37 -7.98
CA GLU A 642 20.78 4.94 -6.84
C GLU A 642 22.20 5.50 -6.97
N PHE A 643 22.83 5.33 -8.13
CA PHE A 643 24.13 5.92 -8.45
C PHE A 643 24.17 7.46 -8.25
N LEU A 644 23.15 8.18 -8.74
CA LEU A 644 23.08 9.64 -8.55
C LEU A 644 22.96 10.01 -7.07
N LYS A 645 22.08 9.36 -6.33
CA LYS A 645 21.86 9.62 -4.90
C LYS A 645 23.14 9.44 -4.09
N ASP A 646 23.89 8.39 -4.37
CA ASP A 646 25.14 8.08 -3.69
C ASP A 646 26.25 9.08 -4.03
N ASN A 647 26.26 9.60 -5.27
CA ASN A 647 27.35 10.42 -5.78
C ASN A 647 27.07 11.93 -5.86
N PHE A 648 25.85 12.42 -5.61
CA PHE A 648 25.55 13.84 -5.67
C PHE A 648 26.52 14.70 -4.85
N SER A 649 26.81 14.30 -3.62
CA SER A 649 27.73 15.04 -2.75
C SER A 649 29.16 15.11 -3.29
N ARG A 650 29.62 14.02 -3.93
CA ARG A 650 30.94 13.94 -4.56
C ARG A 650 31.00 14.85 -5.79
N ILE A 651 30.00 14.76 -6.66
CA ILE A 651 29.92 15.50 -7.91
C ILE A 651 29.73 17.00 -7.65
N ILE A 652 28.89 17.40 -6.71
CA ILE A 652 28.70 18.81 -6.34
C ILE A 652 30.04 19.43 -5.88
N ARG A 653 30.84 18.69 -5.12
CA ARG A 653 32.13 19.16 -4.61
C ARG A 653 33.26 19.07 -5.65
N ALA A 654 33.04 18.37 -6.77
CA ALA A 654 34.09 18.21 -7.77
C ALA A 654 34.67 19.55 -8.24
N ILE A 655 33.82 20.54 -8.52
CA ILE A 655 34.24 21.86 -9.00
C ILE A 655 35.15 22.63 -8.00
N ASP A 656 35.03 22.32 -6.71
CA ASP A 656 35.83 22.96 -5.64
C ASP A 656 37.17 22.26 -5.40
N ARG A 657 37.45 21.16 -6.07
CA ARG A 657 38.72 20.46 -5.94
C ARG A 657 39.83 21.15 -6.72
N ASP A 658 41.00 21.26 -6.10
CA ASP A 658 42.19 21.82 -6.74
C ASP A 658 42.50 21.05 -8.04
N PRO A 659 42.70 21.75 -9.16
CA PRO A 659 43.09 21.12 -10.43
C PRO A 659 44.37 20.27 -10.34
N GLY A 660 45.29 20.60 -9.42
CA GLY A 660 46.50 19.82 -9.17
C GLY A 660 46.26 18.49 -8.44
N PHE A 661 45.05 18.27 -7.89
CA PHE A 661 44.75 17.04 -7.17
C PHE A 661 44.09 16.02 -8.11
N GLU A 662 44.84 14.99 -8.50
CA GLU A 662 44.35 13.88 -9.30
C GLU A 662 43.88 12.75 -8.36
N ILE A 663 42.77 12.13 -8.69
CA ILE A 663 42.29 10.95 -7.96
C ILE A 663 43.05 9.74 -8.50
N PRO A 664 43.84 9.02 -7.69
CA PRO A 664 44.49 7.80 -8.14
C PRO A 664 43.42 6.72 -8.43
N VAL A 665 43.11 6.53 -9.69
CA VAL A 665 42.37 5.37 -10.14
C VAL A 665 43.34 4.22 -10.23
N ILE A 666 43.15 3.17 -9.46
CA ILE A 666 43.97 1.96 -9.52
C ILE A 666 43.64 1.26 -10.82
N ALA A 667 44.41 1.58 -11.86
CA ALA A 667 44.39 0.80 -13.08
C ALA A 667 44.87 -0.62 -12.74
N ASN A 668 44.08 -1.64 -13.00
CA ASN A 668 44.48 -3.04 -12.89
C ASN A 668 45.54 -3.34 -13.97
N GLY A 669 46.75 -2.85 -13.72
CA GLY A 669 47.92 -3.09 -14.56
C GLY A 669 48.51 -4.48 -14.32
N ILE A 670 48.61 -5.27 -15.37
CA ILE A 670 49.38 -6.50 -15.45
C ILE A 670 50.81 -6.24 -14.97
N GLN A 671 51.20 -6.85 -13.86
CA GLN A 671 52.54 -6.75 -13.30
C GLN A 671 53.57 -7.44 -14.19
N LYS A 672 54.49 -6.70 -14.78
CA LYS A 672 55.72 -7.20 -15.35
C LYS A 672 56.77 -7.33 -14.25
N GLY A 673 57.19 -8.56 -14.01
CA GLY A 673 58.49 -8.97 -13.44
C GLY A 673 58.90 -8.41 -12.07
N ILE A 674 59.07 -9.29 -11.08
CA ILE A 674 59.59 -8.96 -9.73
C ILE A 674 60.99 -8.41 -9.83
N SER A 675 61.19 -7.14 -9.50
CA SER A 675 62.51 -6.51 -9.37
C SER A 675 63.08 -6.73 -7.95
N ARG A 676 64.38 -6.71 -7.82
CA ARG A 676 65.09 -6.88 -6.53
C ARG A 676 64.76 -5.75 -5.54
N GLU A 677 64.49 -4.56 -6.04
CA GLU A 677 64.04 -3.39 -5.29
C GLU A 677 62.67 -3.62 -4.66
N LEU A 678 61.77 -4.39 -5.28
CA LEU A 678 60.47 -4.74 -4.73
C LEU A 678 60.59 -5.73 -3.57
N VAL A 679 61.60 -6.63 -3.58
CA VAL A 679 61.85 -7.56 -2.50
C VAL A 679 62.40 -6.85 -1.26
N ASP A 680 63.27 -5.85 -1.47
CA ASP A 680 63.82 -5.03 -0.38
C ASP A 680 62.78 -4.06 0.18
N SER A 681 61.87 -3.51 -0.65
CA SER A 681 60.76 -2.71 -0.18
C SER A 681 59.70 -3.54 0.57
N LEU A 682 59.48 -4.78 0.15
CA LEU A 682 58.56 -5.70 0.84
C LEU A 682 59.17 -6.16 2.18
N ARG A 683 60.48 -6.33 2.30
CA ARG A 683 61.12 -6.61 3.59
C ARG A 683 61.02 -5.46 4.57
N ALA A 684 61.25 -4.23 4.10
CA ALA A 684 61.04 -3.01 4.88
C ALA A 684 59.57 -2.88 5.31
N GLU A 685 58.65 -3.21 4.42
CA GLU A 685 57.24 -3.20 4.72
C GLU A 685 56.81 -4.28 5.73
N VAL A 686 57.44 -5.43 5.72
CA VAL A 686 57.22 -6.51 6.72
C VAL A 686 57.73 -6.08 8.09
N GLU A 687 58.89 -5.37 8.13
CA GLU A 687 59.44 -4.85 9.37
C GLU A 687 58.63 -3.70 9.95
N ASP A 688 58.10 -2.79 9.09
CA ASP A 688 57.15 -1.75 9.47
C ASP A 688 55.81 -2.31 9.94
N ARG A 689 55.33 -3.39 9.30
CA ARG A 689 54.13 -4.11 9.74
C ARG A 689 54.31 -4.81 11.06
N GLY A 690 55.52 -5.37 11.33
CA GLY A 690 55.88 -5.93 12.60
C GLY A 690 55.84 -4.90 13.75
N GLN A 691 56.37 -3.68 13.52
CA GLN A 691 56.28 -2.61 14.48
C GLN A 691 54.84 -2.09 14.65
N ALA A 692 54.07 -2.05 13.57
CA ALA A 692 52.66 -1.72 13.61
C ALA A 692 51.82 -2.76 14.38
N LEU A 693 52.10 -4.05 14.24
CA LEU A 693 51.50 -5.12 15.01
C LEU A 693 51.75 -4.98 16.52
N GLN A 694 52.99 -4.70 16.90
CA GLN A 694 53.36 -4.49 18.29
C GLN A 694 52.70 -3.27 18.92
N LYS A 695 52.47 -2.21 18.09
CA LYS A 695 51.71 -1.06 18.49
C LYS A 695 50.23 -1.35 18.60
N LEU A 696 49.68 -2.14 17.66
CA LEU A 696 48.31 -2.59 17.70
C LEU A 696 48.03 -3.50 18.92
N GLU A 697 48.97 -4.35 19.31
CA GLU A 697 48.84 -5.16 20.54
C GLU A 697 48.76 -4.30 21.81
N SER A 698 49.60 -3.24 21.86
CA SER A 698 49.56 -2.29 23.00
C SER A 698 48.30 -1.47 23.01
N ASP A 699 47.77 -1.06 21.82
CA ASP A 699 46.54 -0.34 21.65
C ASP A 699 45.32 -1.24 21.99
N LEU A 700 45.45 -2.54 21.73
CA LEU A 700 44.46 -3.55 22.05
C LEU A 700 44.30 -3.73 23.57
N LEU A 701 45.39 -3.87 24.30
CA LEU A 701 45.40 -3.93 25.78
C LEU A 701 44.82 -2.66 26.42
N THR A 702 44.99 -1.49 25.77
CA THR A 702 44.40 -0.25 26.23
C THR A 702 42.92 -0.16 25.90
N LEU A 703 42.47 -0.77 24.79
CA LEU A 703 41.05 -0.85 24.39
C LEU A 703 40.28 -1.87 25.25
N GLU A 704 40.89 -3.01 25.57
CA GLU A 704 40.31 -3.99 26.53
C GLU A 704 40.04 -3.33 27.90
N ARG A 705 41.01 -2.60 28.43
CA ARG A 705 40.78 -1.83 29.68
C ARG A 705 39.69 -0.77 29.55
N LYS A 706 39.56 -0.10 28.40
CA LYS A 706 38.49 0.87 28.14
C LYS A 706 37.15 0.13 28.04
N LEU A 707 37.12 -1.02 27.41
CA LEU A 707 35.89 -1.84 27.29
C LEU A 707 35.43 -2.33 28.68
N GLU A 708 36.33 -2.78 29.54
CA GLU A 708 36.00 -3.13 30.94
C GLU A 708 35.47 -1.90 31.69
N GLN A 709 36.09 -0.75 31.50
CA GLN A 709 35.61 0.50 32.11
C GLN A 709 34.23 0.90 31.61
N GLU A 710 34.01 0.82 30.29
CA GLU A 710 32.70 1.11 29.70
C GLU A 710 31.60 0.09 30.09
N GLN A 711 31.95 -1.18 30.24
CA GLN A 711 31.03 -2.19 30.76
C GLN A 711 30.64 -1.90 32.23
N LEU A 712 31.57 -1.45 33.03
CA LEU A 712 31.28 -1.01 34.40
C LEU A 712 30.40 0.26 34.42
N ASP A 713 30.67 1.20 33.54
CA ASP A 713 29.88 2.43 33.43
C ASP A 713 28.49 2.16 32.81
N HIS A 714 28.40 1.19 31.92
CA HIS A 714 27.13 0.73 31.36
C HIS A 714 26.27 -0.01 32.42
N ARG A 715 26.89 -0.82 33.30
CA ARG A 715 26.18 -1.39 34.47
C ARG A 715 25.69 -0.30 35.40
N ARG A 716 26.52 0.70 35.72
CA ARG A 716 26.12 1.84 36.54
C ARG A 716 24.97 2.66 35.92
N THR A 717 25.03 2.91 34.61
CA THR A 717 23.94 3.60 33.91
C THR A 717 22.67 2.75 33.86
N LYS A 718 22.77 1.44 33.68
CA LYS A 718 21.64 0.53 33.73
C LYS A 718 20.99 0.52 35.11
N ASP A 719 21.78 0.49 36.20
CA ASP A 719 21.27 0.53 37.56
C ASP A 719 20.64 1.93 37.87
N SER A 720 21.24 3.02 37.35
CA SER A 720 20.68 4.35 37.48
C SER A 720 19.36 4.49 36.71
N THR A 721 19.29 3.97 35.47
CA THR A 721 18.04 4.01 34.68
C THR A 721 16.96 3.11 35.30
N ALA A 722 17.33 1.98 35.91
CA ALA A 722 16.38 1.14 36.63
C ALA A 722 15.80 1.86 37.86
N LEU A 723 16.64 2.61 38.59
CA LEU A 723 16.22 3.45 39.70
C LEU A 723 15.30 4.60 39.24
N GLU A 724 15.62 5.24 38.10
CA GLU A 724 14.76 6.28 37.51
C GLU A 724 13.43 5.74 37.01
N LEU A 725 13.43 4.56 36.36
CA LEU A 725 12.21 3.88 35.94
C LEU A 725 11.33 3.51 37.15
N SER A 726 11.93 3.08 38.28
CA SER A 726 11.17 2.82 39.51
C SER A 726 10.57 4.11 40.10
N ARG A 727 11.30 5.23 40.05
CA ARG A 727 10.79 6.55 40.43
C ARG A 727 9.66 7.02 39.52
N ILE A 728 9.81 6.84 38.21
CA ILE A 728 8.76 7.20 37.25
C ILE A 728 7.52 6.33 37.45
N ARG A 729 7.67 5.05 37.75
CA ARG A 729 6.54 4.19 38.12
C ARG A 729 5.83 4.68 39.40
N GLN A 730 6.59 5.03 40.40
CA GLN A 730 6.04 5.55 41.65
C GLN A 730 5.33 6.91 41.45
N ILE A 731 5.87 7.79 40.59
CA ILE A 731 5.23 9.04 40.20
C ILE A 731 3.92 8.76 39.42
N ASN A 732 3.96 7.80 38.46
CA ASN A 732 2.76 7.43 37.74
C ASN A 732 1.68 6.82 38.63
N GLU A 733 2.04 5.99 39.61
CA GLU A 733 1.09 5.44 40.57
C GLU A 733 0.51 6.53 41.48
N THR A 734 1.30 7.54 41.87
CA THR A 734 0.77 8.68 42.62
C THR A 734 -0.12 9.57 41.77
N LEU A 735 0.24 9.82 40.49
CA LEU A 735 -0.60 10.56 39.55
C LEU A 735 -1.90 9.82 39.27
N GLN A 736 -1.85 8.51 39.13
CA GLN A 736 -3.05 7.70 38.91
C GLN A 736 -3.99 7.73 40.14
N ARG A 737 -3.46 7.64 41.38
CA ARG A 737 -4.28 7.82 42.59
C ARG A 737 -4.89 9.22 42.68
N ASN A 738 -4.10 10.26 42.43
CA ASN A 738 -4.62 11.63 42.43
C ASN A 738 -5.72 11.82 41.39
N HIS A 739 -5.57 11.20 40.20
CA HIS A 739 -6.56 11.25 39.13
C HIS A 739 -7.84 10.48 39.51
N GLU A 740 -7.69 9.32 40.15
CA GLU A 740 -8.81 8.55 40.71
C GLU A 740 -9.55 9.33 41.80
N GLU A 741 -8.80 10.05 42.68
CA GLU A 741 -9.39 10.94 43.70
C GLU A 741 -10.14 12.13 43.04
N GLU A 742 -9.57 12.76 42.03
CA GLU A 742 -10.22 13.84 41.28
C GLU A 742 -11.49 13.36 40.55
N LEU A 743 -11.46 12.16 39.99
CA LEU A 743 -12.63 11.55 39.36
C LEU A 743 -13.73 11.26 40.41
N ALA A 744 -13.34 10.71 41.56
CA ALA A 744 -14.29 10.46 42.65
C ALA A 744 -14.94 11.76 43.17
N GLU A 745 -14.14 12.83 43.31
CA GLU A 745 -14.70 14.15 43.67
C GLU A 745 -15.61 14.74 42.58
N LEU A 746 -15.28 14.53 41.30
CA LEU A 746 -16.13 14.95 40.19
C LEU A 746 -17.44 14.16 40.16
N GLU A 747 -17.38 12.85 40.39
CA GLU A 747 -18.57 12.00 40.47
C GLU A 747 -19.45 12.41 41.65
N GLU A 748 -18.85 12.71 42.81
CA GLU A 748 -19.62 13.19 43.97
C GLU A 748 -20.30 14.53 43.68
N ARG A 749 -19.58 15.49 43.09
CA ARG A 749 -20.15 16.79 42.65
C ARG A 749 -21.24 16.60 41.62
N HIS A 750 -21.07 15.68 40.67
CA HIS A 750 -22.09 15.35 39.67
C HIS A 750 -23.34 14.72 40.36
N GLN A 751 -23.14 13.82 41.29
CA GLN A 751 -24.25 13.22 42.05
C GLN A 751 -25.00 14.24 42.92
N GLN A 752 -24.26 15.16 43.55
CA GLN A 752 -24.88 16.28 44.29
C GLN A 752 -25.69 17.18 43.35
N ALA A 753 -25.15 17.56 42.19
CA ALA A 753 -25.85 18.36 41.19
C ALA A 753 -27.10 17.63 40.65
N LYS A 754 -27.01 16.34 40.44
CA LYS A 754 -28.12 15.48 40.01
C LYS A 754 -29.21 15.41 41.05
N ASN A 755 -28.84 15.27 42.34
CA ASN A 755 -29.80 15.24 43.44
C ASN A 755 -30.50 16.60 43.59
N GLU A 756 -29.77 17.70 43.41
CA GLU A 756 -30.35 19.03 43.43
C GLU A 756 -31.31 19.28 42.26
N LEU A 757 -30.96 18.82 41.07
CA LEU A 757 -31.84 18.88 39.91
C LEU A 757 -33.10 18.04 40.12
N LEU A 758 -32.98 16.84 40.70
CA LEU A 758 -34.12 15.99 41.03
C LEU A 758 -35.01 16.67 42.07
N ARG A 759 -34.42 17.35 43.08
CA ARG A 759 -35.17 18.11 44.07
C ARG A 759 -35.95 19.25 43.44
N ARG A 760 -35.31 20.06 42.59
CA ARG A 760 -35.95 21.15 41.84
C ARG A 760 -37.05 20.63 40.90
N HIS A 761 -36.81 19.51 40.22
CA HIS A 761 -37.80 18.88 39.38
C HIS A 761 -39.02 18.38 40.18
N ASN A 762 -38.81 17.75 41.35
CA ASN A 762 -39.89 17.37 42.24
C ASN A 762 -40.64 18.56 42.81
N GLU A 763 -39.98 19.67 43.10
CA GLU A 763 -40.64 20.93 43.51
C GLU A 763 -41.49 21.50 42.37
N GLN A 764 -40.99 21.43 41.11
CA GLN A 764 -41.76 21.83 39.93
C GLN A 764 -42.96 20.91 39.69
N LEU A 765 -42.80 19.60 39.83
CA LEU A 765 -43.89 18.64 39.73
C LEU A 765 -44.98 18.91 40.81
N ARG A 766 -44.59 19.20 42.07
CA ARG A 766 -45.53 19.59 43.12
C ARG A 766 -46.26 20.89 42.80
N ALA A 767 -45.58 21.87 42.23
CA ALA A 767 -46.17 23.13 41.79
C ALA A 767 -47.16 22.91 40.65
N ILE A 768 -46.84 22.03 39.68
CA ILE A 768 -47.71 21.63 38.59
C ILE A 768 -48.93 20.84 39.15
N ASP A 769 -48.72 19.92 40.06
CA ASP A 769 -49.81 19.14 40.69
C ASP A 769 -50.78 20.04 41.45
N ASN A 770 -50.25 21.05 42.17
CA ASN A 770 -51.08 22.04 42.82
C ASN A 770 -51.90 22.91 41.83
N ARG A 771 -51.26 23.33 40.69
CA ARG A 771 -51.97 24.02 39.61
C ARG A 771 -52.99 23.12 38.95
N LEU A 772 -52.69 21.84 38.80
CA LEU A 772 -53.63 20.85 38.25
C LEU A 772 -54.85 20.68 39.18
N ARG A 773 -54.66 20.64 40.51
CA ARG A 773 -55.73 20.60 41.49
C ARG A 773 -56.57 21.87 41.47
N GLU A 774 -55.93 23.06 41.35
CA GLU A 774 -56.64 24.33 41.17
C GLU A 774 -57.43 24.37 39.87
N THR A 775 -56.84 23.92 38.75
CA THR A 775 -57.57 23.84 37.46
C THR A 775 -58.69 22.81 37.54
N SER A 776 -58.47 21.64 38.17
CA SER A 776 -59.53 20.65 38.39
C SER A 776 -60.72 21.22 39.22
N ALA A 777 -60.38 21.93 40.32
CA ALA A 777 -61.42 22.61 41.10
C ALA A 777 -62.11 23.70 40.34
N ASN A 778 -61.44 24.37 39.40
CA ASN A 778 -62.10 25.34 38.50
C ASN A 778 -62.93 24.62 37.42
N TYR A 779 -62.45 23.47 36.90
CA TYR A 779 -63.27 22.62 35.99
C TYR A 779 -64.54 22.09 36.67
N GLU A 780 -64.44 21.67 37.98
CA GLU A 780 -65.62 21.27 38.72
C GLU A 780 -66.63 22.43 38.88
N ARG A 781 -66.09 23.65 39.11
CA ARG A 781 -66.96 24.86 39.18
C ARG A 781 -67.59 25.14 37.81
N GLU A 782 -66.78 25.05 36.70
CA GLU A 782 -67.31 25.20 35.33
C GLU A 782 -68.28 24.05 34.97
N TYR A 783 -67.98 22.83 35.44
CA TYR A 783 -68.93 21.68 35.24
C TYR A 783 -70.28 21.91 35.92
N THR A 784 -70.30 22.44 37.14
CA THR A 784 -71.55 22.78 37.84
C THR A 784 -72.26 23.95 37.15
N ILE A 785 -71.57 24.90 36.55
CA ILE A 785 -72.12 25.97 35.74
C ILE A 785 -72.62 25.36 34.44
N ARG A 786 -71.91 24.44 33.86
CA ARG A 786 -72.31 23.75 32.65
C ARG A 786 -73.54 22.84 32.83
N GLU A 787 -73.67 22.16 33.95
CA GLU A 787 -74.90 21.40 34.30
C GLU A 787 -76.12 22.33 34.41
N ARG A 788 -75.97 23.55 34.95
CA ARG A 788 -77.03 24.56 34.93
C ARG A 788 -77.37 25.00 33.48
N HIS A 789 -76.33 25.24 32.68
CA HIS A 789 -76.57 25.61 31.27
C HIS A 789 -77.07 24.42 30.45
N GLU A 790 -76.69 23.16 30.78
CA GLU A 790 -77.25 21.97 30.17
C GLU A 790 -78.73 21.76 30.52
N ALA A 791 -79.13 22.10 31.78
CA ALA A 791 -80.51 22.12 32.14
C ALA A 791 -81.32 23.22 31.37
N GLU A 792 -80.73 24.39 31.23
CA GLU A 792 -81.32 25.47 30.39
C GLU A 792 -81.33 25.09 28.91
N VAL A 793 -80.29 24.45 28.44
CA VAL A 793 -80.17 23.93 27.05
C VAL A 793 -81.14 22.75 26.84
N ALA A 794 -81.38 21.92 27.89
CA ALA A 794 -82.39 20.86 27.80
C ALA A 794 -83.84 21.42 27.72
N GLU A 795 -84.07 22.56 28.37
CA GLU A 795 -85.31 23.28 28.28
C GLU A 795 -85.52 23.97 26.91
N LEU A 796 -84.44 24.57 26.46
CA LEU A 796 -84.36 25.15 25.11
C LEU A 796 -84.47 24.08 24.00
N LYS A 797 -83.84 22.86 24.24
CA LYS A 797 -83.97 21.70 23.32
C LYS A 797 -85.38 21.16 23.26
N ARG A 798 -86.14 21.19 24.35
CA ARG A 798 -87.58 20.82 24.31
C ARG A 798 -88.39 21.81 23.46
N THR A 799 -88.08 23.11 23.60
CA THR A 799 -88.68 24.14 22.79
C THR A 799 -88.26 24.05 21.33
N ILE A 800 -86.97 23.75 21.07
CA ILE A 800 -86.44 23.48 19.75
C ILE A 800 -87.06 22.20 19.17
N GLN A 801 -87.26 21.14 19.95
CA GLN A 801 -87.86 19.86 19.51
C GLN A 801 -89.35 20.02 19.17
N SER A 802 -90.06 20.92 19.88
CA SER A 802 -91.43 21.32 19.42
C SER A 802 -91.41 22.12 18.11
N LEU A 803 -90.40 23.03 17.99
CA LEU A 803 -90.26 23.80 16.76
C LEU A 803 -89.69 22.99 15.61
N GLN A 804 -88.84 21.94 15.91
CA GLN A 804 -88.36 21.02 14.90
C GLN A 804 -89.38 20.05 14.39
N SER A 805 -90.31 19.62 15.26
CA SER A 805 -91.48 18.83 14.80
C SER A 805 -92.42 19.55 13.86
N ASP A 806 -92.54 20.85 14.07
CA ASP A 806 -93.30 21.74 13.13
C ASP A 806 -92.53 22.01 11.87
N HIS A 807 -91.23 22.21 12.01
CA HIS A 807 -90.32 22.38 10.85
C HIS A 807 -90.05 21.03 10.10
N GLU A 808 -90.15 19.88 10.73
CA GLU A 808 -90.07 18.58 10.04
C GLU A 808 -91.39 18.29 9.25
N ARG A 809 -92.49 18.77 9.69
CA ARG A 809 -93.75 18.73 8.90
C ARG A 809 -93.67 19.64 7.68
N GLU A 810 -93.05 20.78 7.85
CA GLU A 810 -92.81 21.67 6.66
C GLU A 810 -91.68 21.08 5.77
N ARG A 811 -90.68 20.47 6.33
CA ARG A 811 -89.55 19.86 5.59
C ARG A 811 -89.96 18.60 4.81
N SER A 812 -90.86 17.76 5.37
CA SER A 812 -91.44 16.64 4.64
C SER A 812 -92.27 17.06 3.44
N SER A 813 -93.02 18.10 3.60
CA SER A 813 -93.74 18.66 2.48
C SER A 813 -92.86 19.33 1.43
N PHE A 814 -91.72 19.83 1.92
CA PHE A 814 -90.71 20.42 1.01
C PHE A 814 -89.82 19.33 0.34
N ARG A 815 -89.58 18.18 1.06
CA ARG A 815 -88.90 17.03 0.46
C ARG A 815 -89.75 16.38 -0.64
N GLU A 816 -91.03 16.19 -0.45
CA GLU A 816 -91.89 15.65 -1.49
C GLU A 816 -91.97 16.59 -2.74
N ARG A 817 -91.93 17.94 -2.52
CA ARG A 817 -91.84 18.83 -3.62
C ARG A 817 -90.48 18.83 -4.31
N LYS A 818 -89.34 18.68 -3.51
CA LYS A 818 -88.00 18.58 -4.04
C LYS A 818 -87.74 17.25 -4.75
N GLU A 819 -88.28 16.09 -4.21
CA GLU A 819 -88.17 14.81 -4.89
C GLU A 819 -88.94 14.77 -6.20
N ALA A 820 -90.12 15.47 -6.27
CA ALA A 820 -90.80 15.64 -7.51
C ALA A 820 -90.06 16.56 -8.51
N GLU A 821 -89.35 17.61 -7.98
CA GLU A 821 -88.44 18.44 -8.74
C GLU A 821 -87.22 17.77 -9.24
N VAL A 822 -86.61 16.98 -8.34
CA VAL A 822 -85.40 16.11 -8.65
C VAL A 822 -85.77 15.04 -9.68
N ALA A 823 -86.94 14.43 -9.60
CA ALA A 823 -87.46 13.49 -10.61
C ALA A 823 -87.72 14.18 -11.99
N LYS A 824 -88.15 15.45 -11.96
CA LYS A 824 -88.23 16.21 -13.18
C LYS A 824 -86.86 16.58 -13.71
N LEU A 825 -85.95 17.00 -12.81
CA LEU A 825 -84.57 17.30 -13.18
C LEU A 825 -83.81 16.09 -13.67
N LYS A 826 -83.93 14.89 -13.08
CA LYS A 826 -83.37 13.67 -13.60
C LYS A 826 -83.88 13.29 -15.00
N LYS A 827 -85.16 13.49 -15.27
CA LYS A 827 -85.70 13.37 -16.65
C LYS A 827 -85.15 14.41 -17.60
N THR A 828 -84.92 15.63 -17.11
CA THR A 828 -84.36 16.71 -17.96
C THR A 828 -82.87 16.47 -18.16
N ILE A 829 -82.15 15.93 -17.14
CA ILE A 829 -80.74 15.55 -17.26
C ILE A 829 -80.60 14.41 -18.27
N GLN A 830 -81.47 13.40 -18.24
CA GLN A 830 -81.39 12.26 -19.17
C GLN A 830 -81.70 12.67 -20.62
N VAL A 831 -82.58 13.68 -20.81
CA VAL A 831 -82.79 14.34 -22.16
C VAL A 831 -81.54 15.16 -22.51
N LEU A 832 -81.05 15.95 -21.55
CA LEU A 832 -79.80 16.76 -21.75
C LEU A 832 -78.57 15.96 -21.98
N GLU A 833 -78.43 14.74 -21.37
CA GLU A 833 -77.30 13.85 -21.63
C GLU A 833 -77.33 13.26 -23.04
N SER A 834 -78.56 12.94 -23.52
CA SER A 834 -78.73 12.49 -24.92
C SER A 834 -78.51 13.64 -25.94
N ASP A 835 -78.90 14.85 -25.60
CA ASP A 835 -78.61 16.06 -26.45
C ASP A 835 -77.16 16.50 -26.31
N TYR A 836 -76.54 16.34 -25.10
CA TYR A 836 -75.11 16.63 -24.86
C TYR A 836 -74.20 15.69 -25.64
N GLU A 837 -74.58 14.40 -25.84
CA GLU A 837 -73.83 13.53 -26.73
C GLU A 837 -73.87 13.83 -28.18
N LYS A 838 -75.06 14.40 -28.63
CA LYS A 838 -75.21 14.93 -29.99
C LYS A 838 -74.54 16.29 -30.20
N GLU A 839 -74.48 17.10 -29.13
CA GLU A 839 -73.74 18.35 -29.14
C GLU A 839 -72.22 18.10 -29.03
N ARG A 840 -71.83 17.11 -28.31
CA ARG A 840 -70.39 16.72 -28.14
C ARG A 840 -69.76 16.26 -29.45
N SER A 841 -70.50 15.63 -30.33
CA SER A 841 -70.01 15.30 -31.69
C SER A 841 -69.96 16.54 -32.60
N SER A 842 -70.93 17.50 -32.48
CA SER A 842 -70.90 18.73 -33.22
C SER A 842 -69.93 19.78 -32.60
N LEU A 843 -69.70 19.69 -31.29
CA LEU A 843 -68.69 20.47 -30.57
C LEU A 843 -67.23 20.03 -30.90
N ARG A 844 -67.02 18.75 -31.23
CA ARG A 844 -65.69 18.30 -31.69
C ARG A 844 -65.29 18.91 -32.99
N GLU A 845 -66.27 19.05 -33.97
CA GLU A 845 -66.01 19.74 -35.22
C GLU A 845 -65.89 21.24 -35.05
N ARG A 846 -66.67 21.85 -34.07
CA ARG A 846 -66.50 23.23 -33.68
C ARG A 846 -65.22 23.47 -32.89
N ASN A 847 -64.84 22.56 -31.99
CA ASN A 847 -63.62 22.75 -31.21
C ASN A 847 -62.36 22.67 -32.06
N GLU A 848 -62.35 21.90 -33.17
CA GLU A 848 -61.24 21.92 -34.11
C GLU A 848 -61.11 23.22 -34.85
N ALA A 849 -62.29 23.88 -35.16
CA ALA A 849 -62.31 25.23 -35.71
C ALA A 849 -62.02 26.33 -34.67
N GLU A 850 -62.58 26.17 -33.45
CA GLU A 850 -62.26 27.08 -32.31
C GLU A 850 -60.84 26.92 -31.84
N VAL A 851 -60.26 25.70 -31.86
CA VAL A 851 -58.83 25.49 -31.54
C VAL A 851 -57.92 26.17 -32.56
N ALA A 852 -58.31 26.27 -33.80
CA ALA A 852 -57.65 27.09 -34.83
C ALA A 852 -57.73 28.56 -34.53
N GLU A 853 -58.94 29.02 -34.10
CA GLU A 853 -59.22 30.41 -33.75
C GLU A 853 -58.57 30.75 -32.36
N LEU A 854 -58.62 29.82 -31.40
CA LEU A 854 -57.95 29.94 -30.11
C LEU A 854 -56.42 29.95 -30.26
N LYS A 855 -55.89 29.20 -31.21
CA LYS A 855 -54.43 29.31 -31.52
C LYS A 855 -54.07 30.69 -32.03
N LYS A 856 -54.96 31.29 -32.78
CA LYS A 856 -54.80 32.68 -33.25
C LYS A 856 -54.95 33.68 -32.10
N THR A 857 -55.96 33.45 -31.24
CA THR A 857 -56.16 34.27 -30.02
C THR A 857 -55.07 34.02 -28.97
N ILE A 858 -54.52 32.84 -28.88
CA ILE A 858 -53.36 32.56 -28.02
C ILE A 858 -52.12 33.29 -28.51
N GLN A 859 -51.92 33.34 -29.82
CA GLN A 859 -50.86 34.12 -30.44
C GLN A 859 -51.03 35.62 -30.27
N ASP A 860 -52.27 36.10 -30.29
CA ASP A 860 -52.63 37.49 -29.98
C ASP A 860 -52.52 37.74 -28.47
N LEU A 861 -52.90 36.73 -27.60
CA LEU A 861 -52.78 36.85 -26.18
C LEU A 861 -51.28 36.69 -25.70
N GLU A 862 -50.54 35.91 -26.41
CA GLU A 862 -49.10 35.83 -26.19
C GLU A 862 -48.41 37.15 -26.51
N SER A 863 -48.84 37.83 -27.62
CA SER A 863 -48.34 39.14 -27.94
C SER A 863 -48.83 40.21 -26.95
N ASP A 864 -50.04 40.07 -26.44
CA ASP A 864 -50.58 40.94 -25.38
C ASP A 864 -49.99 40.58 -23.99
N TYR A 865 -49.72 39.29 -23.77
CA TYR A 865 -49.02 38.84 -22.56
C TYR A 865 -47.55 39.31 -22.56
N GLU A 866 -46.89 39.24 -23.72
CA GLU A 866 -45.57 39.86 -23.87
C GLU A 866 -45.57 41.36 -23.65
N ARG A 867 -46.59 42.07 -24.15
CA ARG A 867 -46.73 43.48 -23.84
C ARG A 867 -47.06 43.77 -22.38
N LYS A 868 -47.93 42.98 -21.77
CA LYS A 868 -48.21 43.02 -20.32
C LYS A 868 -47.02 42.56 -19.49
N TYR A 869 -46.34 41.49 -19.93
CA TYR A 869 -45.10 40.97 -19.29
C TYR A 869 -44.01 42.07 -19.37
N ASN A 870 -43.81 42.67 -20.52
CA ASN A 870 -42.86 43.77 -20.66
C ASN A 870 -43.28 45.02 -19.83
N GLY A 871 -44.57 45.24 -19.68
CA GLY A 871 -45.12 46.30 -18.81
C GLY A 871 -44.95 45.95 -17.31
N ILE A 872 -45.12 44.68 -16.96
CA ILE A 872 -44.86 44.17 -15.61
C ILE A 872 -43.38 44.13 -15.37
N LYS A 873 -42.58 43.72 -16.36
CA LYS A 873 -41.12 43.72 -16.28
C LYS A 873 -40.59 45.14 -16.06
N GLN A 874 -41.10 46.11 -16.78
CA GLN A 874 -40.74 47.51 -16.53
C GLN A 874 -41.22 48.05 -15.18
N ARG A 875 -42.40 47.57 -14.66
CA ARG A 875 -42.83 47.88 -13.29
C ARG A 875 -41.93 47.16 -12.25
N ASN A 876 -41.64 45.91 -12.51
CA ASN A 876 -40.73 45.17 -11.64
C ASN A 876 -39.31 45.71 -11.69
N GLU A 877 -38.84 46.17 -12.87
CA GLU A 877 -37.56 46.86 -13.00
C GLU A 877 -37.57 48.21 -12.29
N ALA A 878 -38.71 48.93 -12.29
CA ALA A 878 -38.88 50.11 -11.48
C ALA A 878 -38.98 49.83 -9.99
N GLU A 879 -39.74 48.76 -9.60
CA GLU A 879 -39.76 48.28 -8.20
C GLU A 879 -38.41 47.76 -7.76
N VAL A 880 -37.69 47.01 -8.63
CA VAL A 880 -36.33 46.54 -8.39
C VAL A 880 -35.38 47.73 -8.30
N ALA A 881 -35.60 48.82 -9.08
CA ALA A 881 -34.81 50.06 -8.95
C ALA A 881 -35.12 50.78 -7.63
N GLU A 882 -36.36 50.76 -7.18
CA GLU A 882 -36.77 51.32 -5.90
C GLU A 882 -36.31 50.45 -4.73
N LEU A 883 -36.40 49.13 -4.89
CA LEU A 883 -35.79 48.16 -3.93
C LEU A 883 -34.26 48.25 -3.90
N LYS A 884 -33.63 48.48 -5.06
CA LYS A 884 -32.17 48.74 -5.11
C LYS A 884 -31.82 50.05 -4.40
N LYS A 885 -32.66 51.09 -4.49
CA LYS A 885 -32.49 52.31 -3.69
C LYS A 885 -32.68 52.05 -2.20
N THR A 886 -33.68 51.24 -1.83
CA THR A 886 -33.86 50.83 -0.45
C THR A 886 -32.74 49.89 0.04
N ILE A 887 -32.28 49.00 -0.82
CA ILE A 887 -31.10 48.17 -0.56
C ILE A 887 -29.86 49.04 -0.38
N GLN A 888 -29.66 50.01 -1.26
CA GLN A 888 -28.54 50.96 -1.15
C GLN A 888 -28.64 51.82 0.12
N SER A 889 -29.87 52.18 0.52
CA SER A 889 -30.07 52.87 1.82
C SER A 889 -29.85 51.94 3.00
N LEU A 890 -30.26 50.67 2.88
CA LEU A 890 -30.00 49.63 3.87
C LEU A 890 -28.54 49.22 3.87
N GLU A 891 -27.87 49.12 2.73
CA GLU A 891 -26.43 48.89 2.61
C GLU A 891 -25.65 50.05 3.20
N SER A 892 -26.11 51.34 2.98
CA SER A 892 -25.51 52.49 3.64
C SER A 892 -25.74 52.48 5.16
N ASN A 893 -26.86 51.94 5.63
CA ASN A 893 -27.13 51.75 7.06
C ASN A 893 -26.39 50.52 7.60
N LEU A 894 -26.30 49.48 6.78
CA LEU A 894 -25.48 48.29 7.08
C LEU A 894 -23.98 48.65 7.10
N ASP A 895 -23.56 49.55 6.18
CA ASP A 895 -22.19 50.06 6.15
C ASP A 895 -21.88 50.95 7.37
N LYS A 896 -22.88 51.65 7.90
CA LYS A 896 -22.75 52.37 9.19
C LYS A 896 -22.69 51.37 10.35
N VAL A 897 -23.62 50.41 10.39
CA VAL A 897 -23.62 49.35 11.42
C VAL A 897 -22.39 48.44 11.26
N SER A 898 -21.93 48.21 10.00
CA SER A 898 -20.71 47.45 9.75
C SER A 898 -19.46 48.23 10.12
N LYS A 899 -19.45 49.55 9.95
CA LYS A 899 -18.37 50.41 10.42
C LYS A 899 -18.31 50.48 11.95
N ASP A 900 -19.44 50.55 12.64
CA ASP A 900 -19.52 50.45 14.09
C ASP A 900 -19.12 49.04 14.54
N ARG A 901 -19.57 48.00 13.82
CA ARG A 901 -19.16 46.60 14.10
C ARG A 901 -17.72 46.30 13.72
N VAL A 902 -17.19 46.99 12.67
CA VAL A 902 -15.75 46.92 12.31
C VAL A 902 -14.90 47.66 13.34
N GLN A 903 -15.45 48.73 13.96
CA GLN A 903 -14.79 49.39 15.08
C GLN A 903 -14.79 48.48 16.32
N ASP A 904 -15.93 47.82 16.63
CA ASP A 904 -16.04 46.85 17.68
C ASP A 904 -15.21 45.58 17.37
N LEU A 905 -15.17 45.13 16.10
CA LEU A 905 -14.30 44.06 15.65
C LEU A 905 -12.83 44.44 15.64
N LYS A 906 -12.48 45.73 15.35
CA LYS A 906 -11.10 46.19 15.48
C LYS A 906 -10.64 46.19 16.94
N THR A 907 -11.50 46.65 17.87
CA THR A 907 -11.17 46.57 19.30
C THR A 907 -11.11 45.12 19.78
N ALA A 908 -12.03 44.24 19.33
CA ALA A 908 -11.97 42.81 19.59
C ALA A 908 -10.79 42.14 18.87
N GLN A 909 -10.42 42.63 17.68
CA GLN A 909 -9.28 42.12 16.91
C GLN A 909 -7.95 42.60 17.49
N GLU A 910 -7.91 43.78 18.08
CA GLU A 910 -6.77 44.27 18.87
C GLU A 910 -6.62 43.48 20.19
N GLU A 911 -7.73 43.15 20.86
CA GLU A 911 -7.72 42.24 22.00
C GLU A 911 -7.35 40.81 21.59
N TYR A 912 -7.83 40.33 20.43
CA TYR A 912 -7.52 39.01 19.89
C TYR A 912 -6.08 38.96 19.38
N SER A 913 -5.59 40.04 18.72
CA SER A 913 -4.19 40.10 18.27
C SER A 913 -3.23 40.18 19.48
N SER A 914 -3.60 40.85 20.56
CA SER A 914 -2.81 40.86 21.79
C SER A 914 -2.86 39.51 22.52
N LYS A 915 -3.96 38.76 22.40
CA LYS A 915 -4.04 37.36 22.87
C LYS A 915 -3.28 36.41 21.93
N ASN A 916 -3.37 36.62 20.62
CA ASN A 916 -2.65 35.80 19.64
C ASN A 916 -1.14 36.06 19.73
N SER A 917 -0.69 37.33 19.85
CA SER A 917 0.75 37.56 20.03
C SER A 917 1.28 36.92 21.32
N ARG A 918 0.48 36.88 22.39
CA ARG A 918 0.84 36.12 23.60
C ARG A 918 0.81 34.59 23.39
N LEU A 919 -0.05 34.09 22.51
CA LEU A 919 -0.09 32.69 22.12
C LEU A 919 1.04 32.37 21.13
N GLU A 920 1.35 33.29 20.22
CA GLU A 920 2.49 33.19 19.29
C GLU A 920 3.83 33.20 20.05
N GLU A 921 4.02 34.14 20.97
CA GLU A 921 5.20 34.13 21.86
C GLU A 921 5.30 32.82 22.69
N ARG A 922 4.15 32.24 23.05
CA ARG A 922 4.13 30.97 23.77
C ARG A 922 4.37 29.77 22.84
N ALA A 923 3.90 29.88 21.59
CA ALA A 923 4.16 28.92 20.54
C ALA A 923 5.63 28.96 20.08
N GLU A 924 6.18 30.16 19.87
CA GLU A 924 7.60 30.35 19.56
C GLU A 924 8.52 29.80 20.66
N ARG A 925 8.19 30.08 21.94
CA ARG A 925 8.94 29.47 23.05
C ARG A 925 8.78 27.96 23.16
N SER A 926 7.65 27.40 22.71
CA SER A 926 7.46 25.96 22.63
C SER A 926 8.19 25.35 21.43
N GLU A 927 8.23 26.10 20.32
CA GLU A 927 8.94 25.71 19.10
C GLU A 927 10.46 25.80 19.26
N GLU A 928 10.97 26.83 19.99
CA GLU A 928 12.38 26.88 20.40
C GLU A 928 12.75 25.71 21.32
N LYS A 929 11.86 25.34 22.26
CA LYS A 929 12.08 24.17 23.12
C LYS A 929 12.01 22.87 22.32
N ALA A 930 11.13 22.78 21.33
CA ALA A 930 11.04 21.62 20.42
C ALA A 930 12.29 21.51 19.55
N LYS A 931 12.75 22.63 18.94
CA LYS A 931 14.00 22.67 18.16
C LYS A 931 15.23 22.32 19.00
N ALA A 932 15.27 22.79 20.27
CA ALA A 932 16.35 22.43 21.20
C ALA A 932 16.29 20.97 21.64
N ALA A 933 15.09 20.37 21.69
CA ALA A 933 14.91 18.95 21.97
C ALA A 933 15.28 18.10 20.74
N GLU A 934 14.91 18.55 19.54
CA GLU A 934 15.22 17.90 18.27
C GLU A 934 16.74 17.92 18.00
N GLU A 935 17.41 19.03 18.32
CA GLU A 935 18.88 19.11 18.21
C GLU A 935 19.59 18.19 19.23
N ARG A 936 19.00 18.03 20.41
CA ARG A 936 19.51 17.05 21.41
C ARG A 936 19.26 15.61 20.95
N ALA A 937 18.11 15.32 20.35
CA ALA A 937 17.80 14.02 19.79
C ALA A 937 18.75 13.69 18.63
N ARG A 938 19.02 14.65 17.73
CA ARG A 938 19.96 14.45 16.62
C ARG A 938 21.40 14.19 17.10
N LYS A 939 21.84 14.94 18.13
CA LYS A 939 23.17 14.69 18.73
C LYS A 939 23.25 13.33 19.42
N ALA A 940 22.13 12.88 20.02
CA ALA A 940 22.04 11.54 20.61
C ALA A 940 22.05 10.45 19.53
N GLU A 941 21.39 10.70 18.42
CA GLU A 941 21.34 9.78 17.26
C GLU A 941 22.68 9.66 16.54
N GLU A 942 23.41 10.78 16.40
CA GLU A 942 24.78 10.78 15.90
C GLU A 942 25.75 10.06 16.85
N ALA A 943 25.58 10.23 18.15
CA ALA A 943 26.35 9.49 19.15
C ALA A 943 26.03 8.00 19.12
N LEU A 944 24.75 7.64 18.93
CA LEU A 944 24.33 6.23 18.81
C LEU A 944 24.91 5.57 17.55
N LYS A 945 24.93 6.28 16.41
CA LYS A 945 25.57 5.80 15.18
C LYS A 945 27.08 5.59 15.34
N GLN A 946 27.74 6.51 16.05
CA GLN A 946 29.17 6.35 16.34
C GLN A 946 29.44 5.13 17.23
N VAL A 947 28.59 4.88 18.23
CA VAL A 947 28.69 3.71 19.10
C VAL A 947 28.38 2.43 18.32
N GLN A 948 27.41 2.45 17.43
CA GLN A 948 27.08 1.30 16.57
C GLN A 948 28.23 0.96 15.61
N MET A 949 28.80 1.95 14.94
CA MET A 949 30.00 1.73 14.08
C MET A 949 31.22 1.23 14.88
N ALA A 950 31.40 1.73 16.12
CA ALA A 950 32.46 1.24 16.99
C ALA A 950 32.20 -0.20 17.44
N LEU A 951 30.95 -0.57 17.69
CA LEU A 951 30.53 -1.91 18.04
C LEU A 951 30.73 -2.91 16.88
N GLU A 952 30.33 -2.53 15.67
CA GLU A 952 30.54 -3.37 14.48
C GLU A 952 32.04 -3.59 14.21
N LYS A 953 32.84 -2.53 14.39
CA LYS A 953 34.30 -2.64 14.25
C LYS A 953 34.91 -3.55 15.31
N ALA A 954 34.45 -3.44 16.55
CA ALA A 954 34.92 -4.30 17.65
C ALA A 954 34.48 -5.77 17.43
N GLN A 955 33.28 -6.01 16.92
CA GLN A 955 32.79 -7.35 16.57
C GLN A 955 33.59 -7.98 15.42
N ALA A 956 33.93 -7.21 14.39
CA ALA A 956 34.80 -7.67 13.31
C ALA A 956 36.21 -8.01 13.81
N GLU A 957 36.76 -7.18 14.71
CA GLU A 957 38.06 -7.42 15.32
C GLU A 957 38.04 -8.68 16.22
N VAL A 958 36.95 -8.92 16.95
CA VAL A 958 36.77 -10.15 17.76
C VAL A 958 36.72 -11.40 16.87
N GLN A 959 35.96 -11.36 15.77
CA GLN A 959 35.89 -12.49 14.83
C GLN A 959 37.23 -12.77 14.16
N GLN A 960 38.00 -11.74 13.85
CA GLN A 960 39.34 -11.91 13.29
C GLN A 960 40.29 -12.53 14.31
N LYS A 961 40.19 -12.15 15.58
CA LYS A 961 41.00 -12.75 16.66
C LYS A 961 40.58 -14.16 17.02
N GLU A 962 39.29 -14.49 16.98
CA GLU A 962 38.82 -15.87 17.15
C GLU A 962 39.32 -16.77 16.03
N LYS A 963 39.42 -16.25 14.80
CA LYS A 963 39.99 -17.00 13.68
C LYS A 963 41.50 -17.26 13.89
N ALA A 964 42.24 -16.20 14.27
CA ALA A 964 43.69 -16.34 14.57
C ALA A 964 43.94 -17.27 15.77
N ARG A 965 43.06 -17.24 16.79
CA ARG A 965 43.12 -18.15 17.92
C ARG A 965 42.92 -19.62 17.52
N LYS A 966 41.95 -19.87 16.61
CA LYS A 966 41.69 -21.23 16.08
C LYS A 966 42.84 -21.71 15.20
N GLU A 967 43.47 -20.82 14.43
CA GLU A 967 44.64 -21.14 13.63
C GLU A 967 45.84 -21.46 14.52
N ALA A 968 46.10 -20.66 15.58
CA ALA A 968 47.15 -20.91 16.54
C ALA A 968 46.90 -22.18 17.38
N GLN A 969 45.64 -22.49 17.67
CA GLN A 969 45.26 -23.72 18.38
C GLN A 969 45.48 -24.95 17.51
N GLY A 970 45.24 -24.85 16.20
CA GLY A 970 45.60 -25.91 15.22
C GLY A 970 47.12 -26.12 15.12
N GLU A 971 47.93 -25.04 15.10
CA GLU A 971 49.39 -25.13 15.09
C GLU A 971 49.91 -25.75 16.40
N LEU A 972 49.24 -25.51 17.53
CA LEU A 972 49.59 -26.12 18.83
C LEU A 972 49.25 -27.61 18.89
N GLU A 973 48.10 -28.01 18.28
CA GLU A 973 47.75 -29.44 18.13
C GLU A 973 48.73 -30.16 17.18
N ASP A 974 49.13 -29.53 16.07
CA ASP A 974 50.14 -30.10 15.18
C ASP A 974 51.50 -30.21 15.84
N LEU A 975 51.91 -29.24 16.69
CA LEU A 975 53.12 -29.30 17.51
C LEU A 975 53.07 -30.41 18.58
N LEU A 976 51.93 -30.61 19.21
CA LEU A 976 51.69 -31.67 20.18
C LEU A 976 51.81 -33.06 19.53
N ILE A 977 51.30 -33.22 18.29
CA ILE A 977 51.44 -34.43 17.51
C ILE A 977 52.92 -34.70 17.20
N VAL A 978 53.67 -33.68 16.75
CA VAL A 978 55.11 -33.79 16.46
C VAL A 978 55.91 -34.11 17.75
N PHE A 979 55.49 -33.53 18.89
CA PHE A 979 56.10 -33.80 20.18
C PHE A 979 55.86 -35.28 20.61
N GLY A 980 54.59 -35.76 20.42
CA GLY A 980 54.23 -37.17 20.67
C GLY A 980 55.05 -38.15 19.80
N ASP A 981 55.25 -37.81 18.50
CA ASP A 981 56.08 -38.60 17.60
C ASP A 981 57.59 -38.61 18.01
N LEU A 982 58.11 -37.48 18.53
CA LEU A 982 59.44 -37.34 19.02
C LEU A 982 59.62 -38.12 20.33
N GLU A 983 58.65 -38.12 21.24
CA GLU A 983 58.66 -38.93 22.47
C GLU A 983 58.56 -40.42 22.11
N ALA A 984 57.72 -40.80 21.17
CA ALA A 984 57.68 -42.18 20.69
C ALA A 984 59.04 -42.67 20.12
N LYS A 985 59.70 -41.84 19.30
CA LYS A 985 61.01 -42.06 18.77
C LYS A 985 62.06 -42.13 19.89
N ARG A 986 62.02 -41.20 20.86
CA ARG A 986 62.91 -41.20 22.04
C ARG A 986 62.75 -42.51 22.86
N ASN A 987 61.51 -42.94 23.05
CA ASN A 987 61.19 -44.15 23.76
C ASN A 987 61.67 -45.42 22.96
N GLN A 988 61.57 -45.37 21.64
CA GLN A 988 62.06 -46.40 20.74
C GLN A 988 63.62 -46.49 20.76
N ASP A 989 64.26 -45.32 20.75
CA ASP A 989 65.72 -45.26 20.84
C ASP A 989 66.22 -45.62 22.23
N LYS A 990 65.50 -45.26 23.35
CA LYS A 990 65.77 -45.78 24.69
C LYS A 990 65.67 -47.31 24.76
N LYS A 991 64.66 -47.89 24.09
CA LYS A 991 64.47 -49.31 24.01
C LYS A 991 65.61 -50.02 23.24
N ARG A 992 66.07 -49.43 22.13
CA ARG A 992 67.20 -49.88 21.33
C ARG A 992 68.52 -49.79 22.08
N LEU A 993 68.73 -48.72 22.87
CA LEU A 993 69.91 -48.54 23.72
C LEU A 993 69.92 -49.57 24.88
N LYS A 994 68.77 -49.89 25.47
CA LYS A 994 68.63 -50.99 26.47
C LYS A 994 68.94 -52.38 25.87
N GLU A 995 68.56 -52.65 24.65
CA GLU A 995 68.83 -53.90 23.92
C GLU A 995 70.31 -53.98 23.53
N LEU A 996 71.04 -52.88 23.41
CA LEU A 996 72.46 -52.80 23.12
C LEU A 996 73.38 -52.82 24.39
N GLY A 997 72.77 -52.94 25.61
CA GLY A 997 73.47 -53.09 26.86
C GLY A 997 74.04 -51.79 27.42
N GLN A 998 73.55 -50.61 27.02
CA GLN A 998 73.98 -49.35 27.61
C GLN A 998 72.99 -48.90 28.68
N GLU A 999 73.49 -48.45 29.84
CA GLU A 999 72.65 -47.86 30.89
C GLU A 999 72.07 -46.53 30.43
N VAL A 1000 70.79 -46.40 30.38
CA VAL A 1000 70.07 -45.18 30.11
C VAL A 1000 69.48 -44.60 31.40
N SER A 1001 69.84 -43.41 31.80
CA SER A 1001 69.37 -42.74 33.02
C SER A 1001 67.88 -42.60 33.01
N GLU A 1002 67.17 -43.13 33.98
CA GLU A 1002 65.78 -42.93 34.27
C GLU A 1002 65.68 -41.54 34.97
N THR A 1003 65.12 -40.57 34.32
CA THR A 1003 64.62 -39.38 35.01
C THR A 1003 63.26 -39.74 35.58
N GLU A 1004 63.12 -39.55 36.85
CA GLU A 1004 61.96 -39.77 37.67
C GLU A 1004 60.75 -39.01 37.08
N GLU A 1005 59.67 -39.74 36.94
CA GLU A 1005 58.34 -39.19 36.73
C GLU A 1005 57.87 -38.73 38.10
N ASP A 1006 57.67 -37.36 38.24
CA ASP A 1006 56.94 -36.82 39.37
C ASP A 1006 55.43 -36.97 39.02
N ASP A 1007 54.82 -37.91 39.73
CA ASP A 1007 53.41 -38.06 39.89
C ASP A 1007 52.94 -36.92 40.81
N ASP A 1008 52.26 -35.91 40.28
CA ASP A 1008 51.39 -35.04 41.04
C ASP A 1008 49.96 -35.20 40.51
N GLU A 1009 49.28 -36.21 41.05
CA GLU A 1009 47.82 -36.24 41.16
C GLU A 1009 47.42 -35.23 42.23
N GLU A 1010 46.81 -34.08 41.85
CA GLU A 1010 45.97 -33.30 42.75
C GLU A 1010 44.56 -33.34 42.24
N ASP A 1011 43.79 -34.18 42.91
CA ASP A 1011 42.35 -34.11 43.01
C ASP A 1011 41.89 -32.68 43.49
N GLY A 1012 41.16 -32.00 42.69
CA GLY A 1012 40.46 -30.78 43.01
C GLY A 1012 38.99 -30.89 42.65
N GLU A 1013 38.24 -31.57 43.52
CA GLU A 1013 36.77 -31.40 43.58
C GLU A 1013 36.45 -29.93 43.91
N ASP A 1014 35.83 -29.23 43.02
CA ASP A 1014 35.08 -28.02 43.33
C ASP A 1014 33.61 -28.24 43.12
N LYS A 1015 32.94 -28.14 44.25
CA LYS A 1015 31.50 -28.22 44.44
C LYS A 1015 30.79 -27.08 43.74
N GLU A 1016 29.77 -27.48 43.02
CA GLU A 1016 28.65 -26.59 42.68
C GLU A 1016 27.99 -26.07 43.99
N ASP A 1017 28.00 -24.77 44.15
CA ASP A 1017 27.06 -24.09 45.04
C ASP A 1017 26.03 -23.35 44.18
N ASP A 1018 24.85 -23.94 44.15
CA ASP A 1018 23.58 -23.28 43.81
C ASP A 1018 23.28 -22.19 44.85
N GLU A 1019 23.18 -20.94 44.44
CA GLU A 1019 22.40 -19.93 45.13
C GLU A 1019 21.34 -19.35 44.21
N GLU A 1020 20.13 -19.85 44.39
CA GLU A 1020 18.92 -19.13 44.11
C GLU A 1020 18.84 -17.89 45.00
N VAL A 1021 18.62 -16.71 44.42
CA VAL A 1021 17.96 -15.59 45.09
C VAL A 1021 17.07 -14.83 44.10
N ASP A 1022 15.73 -14.86 44.36
CA ASP A 1022 14.58 -13.99 44.05
C ASP A 1022 14.69 -12.95 42.95
#